data_01b1192a05b8433bb950f8fc975f3c47
#
_entry.id   01b1192a05b8433bb950f8fc975f3c47
#
_cell.length_a   1.000
_cell.length_b   1.000
_cell.length_c   1.000
_cell.angle_alpha   90.00
_cell.angle_beta   90.00
_cell.angle_gamma   90.00
#
_symmetry.space_group_name_H-M   'P 1'
#
loop_
_entity.id
_entity.type
_entity.pdbx_description
1 polymer ?
#
loop_
_entity_poly.entity_id
_entity_poly.type
_entity_poly.pdbx_seq_one_letter_code
_entity_poly.pdbx_strand_id
1 'polypeptide(L)'
;MDYRIAPGADPGSIRWHYPGASRVELDNDGNLRIETPLGFFWETPPRAYQISEKGTKEVPVAFELVVQGDSTIVGFQVGKYDRKIPLVIDPKLIFASFSGSTADNWGFTATYDDQGNLYGGGIVFNPGYPTSPGAFDPTFAPGSNNSIDAGITKFSANGTQRLYSTYLGGGFADQPHSMIVSNNDLIVFGVTSSPDFPITSGAAMSTFSGGSSITPNGYAFSNGTDLFVTRFNAQGSALVGSTFFHTNAIDGGANEGLSSIMQNYGDAFRGEVNLTANGDIVVATSVSNATEDALLVRFSPTLNQLRWSTTLQGNNADAAYAVRVDANDKIFITGGTRSNNLPTTPGVVQGSLLGGLDGFIARYSGNGILEACTYLGTPSNDQSFCLDIDKFGSVYVFGQSRGSWPVLNAGWSTPAGSQFIHKLSPDLKTTLMSTKFGSGNQVNIVPTALEVDDCLNIFISGWGGAVNGGNQGGSTAGLPVTANALRATTDGSDFYFLVLSKNAATLQYATYFGGSSAEHVDGGTSRFSKEGTIYQAVCAACSNGSFPTTPGVIAPTNNSNNCNLGVIKFDFETSVTAKADINFDVDVDTLCETLRVKFGNESINANAYSWDFGNGQTSTLATPTAQFNIGSYRIVLTAFDTICDIQDTVVIRLNFLEGTNPKASFSADYEECDRTFTVTLSNTSNKSNGYLWDFGDGNQSTSQAPIYQYSAPGTYRIRLRALDTTCGKWDTTSVLVKFGNDKPGPDISLAPDTCFDGRIRLDIDYGGDTTTRYLFRWTFPNGIVDTGRVTVYQVPASGTYTLFLEAIDLKCNAVFTYTFTTALLRINQRVFIPNAFTPNGDGVNEKFEIKGNNCDLKSTLVILNSFGNVVFETKNPFGDYWDGTLAGKPAQSDTYTYRLVHEDGVFTGYVTLIR
;
A
#
# COMPACT_ATOMS: atom_id res chain seq x y z
N MET A 1 9.55 -7.83 4.32
CA MET A 1 8.37 -8.55 3.77
C MET A 1 8.23 -9.83 4.58
N ASP A 2 7.14 -9.97 5.33
CA ASP A 2 6.93 -11.09 6.25
C ASP A 2 6.13 -12.18 5.57
N TYR A 3 6.54 -13.41 5.77
CA TYR A 3 5.85 -14.58 5.24
C TYR A 3 5.34 -15.44 6.38
N ARG A 4 4.03 -15.57 6.50
CA ARG A 4 3.39 -16.50 7.44
C ARG A 4 2.88 -17.73 6.68
N ILE A 5 3.60 -18.82 6.81
CA ILE A 5 3.31 -20.09 6.15
C ILE A 5 2.32 -20.88 6.98
N ALA A 6 1.15 -21.16 6.41
CA ALA A 6 0.11 -21.93 7.08
C ALA A 6 0.55 -23.38 7.39
N PRO A 7 -0.06 -24.03 8.40
CA PRO A 7 0.22 -25.45 8.66
C PRO A 7 0.04 -26.30 7.42
N GLY A 8 1.07 -27.08 7.08
CA GLY A 8 1.08 -27.98 5.91
C GLY A 8 1.48 -27.31 4.59
N ALA A 9 1.52 -25.99 4.51
CA ALA A 9 1.99 -25.30 3.30
C ALA A 9 3.51 -25.46 3.11
N ASP A 10 3.96 -25.33 1.87
CA ASP A 10 5.38 -25.47 1.51
C ASP A 10 6.02 -24.07 1.36
N PRO A 11 6.94 -23.67 2.25
CA PRO A 11 7.68 -22.40 2.13
C PRO A 11 8.52 -22.33 0.86
N GLY A 12 8.89 -23.46 0.27
CA GLY A 12 9.60 -23.51 -1.02
C GLY A 12 8.77 -23.04 -2.22
N SER A 13 7.45 -22.87 -2.06
CA SER A 13 6.59 -22.26 -3.09
C SER A 13 6.71 -20.74 -3.14
N ILE A 14 7.26 -20.10 -2.12
CA ILE A 14 7.50 -18.64 -2.10
C ILE A 14 8.65 -18.36 -3.05
N ARG A 15 8.36 -17.72 -4.17
CA ARG A 15 9.31 -17.38 -5.21
C ARG A 15 9.00 -15.98 -5.75
N TRP A 16 10.02 -15.14 -5.89
CA TRP A 16 9.89 -13.82 -6.49
C TRP A 16 11.11 -13.47 -7.33
N HIS A 17 11.03 -12.42 -8.10
CA HIS A 17 12.15 -11.84 -8.83
C HIS A 17 12.09 -10.31 -8.72
N TYR A 18 13.22 -9.65 -8.98
CA TYR A 18 13.31 -8.19 -8.98
C TYR A 18 13.28 -7.66 -10.41
N PRO A 19 12.14 -7.12 -10.89
CA PRO A 19 12.06 -6.57 -12.25
C PRO A 19 13.03 -5.41 -12.42
N GLY A 20 13.88 -5.46 -13.46
CA GLY A 20 14.89 -4.43 -13.74
C GLY A 20 16.21 -4.59 -13.00
N ALA A 21 16.37 -5.61 -12.16
CA ALA A 21 17.69 -5.94 -11.59
C ALA A 21 18.61 -6.48 -12.70
N SER A 22 19.84 -5.96 -12.75
CA SER A 22 20.90 -6.46 -13.65
C SER A 22 21.62 -7.69 -13.09
N ARG A 23 21.60 -7.84 -11.76
CA ARG A 23 22.19 -8.96 -11.03
C ARG A 23 21.57 -9.14 -9.66
N VAL A 24 21.40 -10.39 -9.24
CA VAL A 24 20.97 -10.77 -7.88
C VAL A 24 21.90 -11.88 -7.40
N GLU A 25 22.57 -11.67 -6.28
CA GLU A 25 23.56 -12.61 -5.73
C GLU A 25 23.54 -12.65 -4.19
N LEU A 26 24.04 -13.73 -3.61
CA LEU A 26 24.26 -13.84 -2.16
C LEU A 26 25.72 -13.56 -1.84
N ASP A 27 25.99 -12.80 -0.78
CA ASP A 27 27.31 -12.63 -0.22
C ASP A 27 27.68 -13.79 0.75
N ASN A 28 28.89 -13.71 1.32
CA ASN A 28 29.40 -14.73 2.25
C ASN A 28 28.63 -14.78 3.60
N ASP A 29 27.92 -13.72 3.94
CA ASP A 29 27.14 -13.60 5.17
C ASP A 29 25.66 -13.96 4.94
N GLY A 30 25.31 -14.33 3.69
CA GLY A 30 23.95 -14.73 3.30
C GLY A 30 23.01 -13.57 2.99
N ASN A 31 23.52 -12.34 2.85
CA ASN A 31 22.73 -11.20 2.41
C ASN A 31 22.47 -11.29 0.90
N LEU A 32 21.28 -10.88 0.48
CA LEU A 32 20.90 -10.79 -0.92
C LEU A 32 21.30 -9.42 -1.48
N ARG A 33 22.17 -9.40 -2.48
CA ARG A 33 22.59 -8.19 -3.19
C ARG A 33 21.83 -8.07 -4.51
N ILE A 34 21.09 -6.99 -4.70
CA ILE A 34 20.30 -6.70 -5.89
C ILE A 34 20.91 -5.48 -6.61
N GLU A 35 21.48 -5.69 -7.80
CA GLU A 35 22.02 -4.62 -8.64
C GLU A 35 20.98 -4.13 -9.64
N THR A 36 20.86 -2.81 -9.80
CA THR A 36 20.01 -2.15 -10.79
C THR A 36 20.83 -1.12 -11.58
N PRO A 37 20.35 -0.62 -12.71
CA PRO A 37 21.04 0.46 -13.45
C PRO A 37 21.26 1.77 -12.64
N LEU A 38 20.54 1.95 -11.52
CA LEU A 38 20.64 3.12 -10.65
C LEU A 38 21.50 2.90 -9.40
N GLY A 39 22.03 1.67 -9.21
CA GLY A 39 22.81 1.28 -8.03
C GLY A 39 22.40 -0.10 -7.52
N PHE A 40 22.77 -0.42 -6.30
CA PHE A 40 22.43 -1.70 -5.68
C PHE A 40 21.80 -1.50 -4.30
N PHE A 41 21.04 -2.50 -3.84
CA PHE A 41 20.53 -2.58 -2.48
C PHE A 41 20.71 -4.00 -1.93
N TRP A 42 20.57 -4.13 -0.61
CA TRP A 42 20.76 -5.37 0.10
C TRP A 42 19.49 -5.77 0.84
N GLU A 43 19.24 -7.07 0.93
CA GLU A 43 18.33 -7.64 1.91
C GLU A 43 19.13 -8.54 2.85
N THR A 44 18.90 -8.39 4.16
CA THR A 44 19.57 -9.20 5.19
C THR A 44 19.02 -10.62 5.18
N PRO A 45 19.77 -11.61 5.71
CA PRO A 45 19.29 -12.97 5.82
C PRO A 45 17.96 -13.04 6.58
N PRO A 46 16.98 -13.79 6.07
CA PRO A 46 15.69 -13.92 6.73
C PRO A 46 15.83 -14.65 8.06
N ARG A 47 14.91 -14.38 8.99
CA ARG A 47 14.75 -15.17 10.21
C ARG A 47 13.43 -15.93 10.12
N ALA A 48 13.41 -17.15 10.64
CA ALA A 48 12.18 -17.92 10.70
C ALA A 48 11.97 -18.52 12.09
N TYR A 49 10.72 -18.57 12.52
CA TYR A 49 10.36 -19.13 13.82
C TYR A 49 8.94 -19.71 13.83
N GLN A 50 8.67 -20.56 14.80
CA GLN A 50 7.34 -21.12 15.06
C GLN A 50 6.91 -20.77 16.48
N ILE A 51 5.66 -20.34 16.66
CA ILE A 51 5.05 -20.04 17.96
C ILE A 51 4.15 -21.19 18.36
N SER A 52 4.36 -21.75 19.53
CA SER A 52 3.55 -22.81 20.11
C SER A 52 3.20 -22.51 21.57
N GLU A 53 2.31 -23.29 22.20
CA GLU A 53 2.01 -23.17 23.64
C GLU A 53 3.26 -23.34 24.55
N LYS A 54 4.33 -23.93 24.01
CA LYS A 54 5.62 -24.13 24.73
C LYS A 54 6.63 -23.01 24.48
N GLY A 55 6.26 -21.95 23.79
CA GLY A 55 7.08 -20.81 23.41
C GLY A 55 7.48 -20.78 21.93
N THR A 56 8.33 -19.83 21.59
CA THR A 56 8.85 -19.62 20.22
C THR A 56 10.09 -20.49 20.00
N LYS A 57 10.14 -21.16 18.85
CA LYS A 57 11.27 -21.96 18.40
C LYS A 57 11.80 -21.41 17.08
N GLU A 58 13.08 -21.03 17.06
CA GLU A 58 13.76 -20.58 15.83
C GLU A 58 13.92 -21.75 14.85
N VAL A 59 13.75 -21.44 13.54
CA VAL A 59 13.90 -22.37 12.44
C VAL A 59 14.99 -21.84 11.52
N PRO A 60 16.02 -22.65 11.17
CA PRO A 60 17.05 -22.20 10.23
C PRO A 60 16.41 -21.85 8.88
N VAL A 61 16.74 -20.68 8.34
CA VAL A 61 16.29 -20.21 7.04
C VAL A 61 17.38 -19.42 6.35
N ALA A 62 17.44 -19.50 5.02
CA ALA A 62 18.35 -18.74 4.17
C ALA A 62 17.66 -18.40 2.85
N PHE A 63 18.14 -17.39 2.14
CA PHE A 63 17.74 -17.17 0.76
C PHE A 63 18.23 -18.30 -0.14
N GLU A 64 17.43 -18.64 -1.14
CA GLU A 64 17.78 -19.57 -2.21
C GLU A 64 17.69 -18.85 -3.56
N LEU A 65 18.72 -18.95 -4.39
CA LEU A 65 18.72 -18.38 -5.72
C LEU A 65 18.60 -19.48 -6.78
N VAL A 66 17.65 -19.32 -7.71
CA VAL A 66 17.46 -20.21 -8.86
C VAL A 66 17.53 -19.38 -10.13
N VAL A 67 18.52 -19.64 -10.98
CA VAL A 67 18.63 -18.97 -12.28
C VAL A 67 17.68 -19.65 -13.27
N GLN A 68 16.75 -18.88 -13.84
CA GLN A 68 15.78 -19.36 -14.82
C GLN A 68 15.79 -18.44 -16.06
N GLY A 69 16.48 -18.87 -17.12
CA GLY A 69 16.75 -18.02 -18.30
C GLY A 69 17.60 -16.81 -17.92
N ASP A 70 17.13 -15.61 -18.30
CA ASP A 70 17.80 -14.35 -17.99
C ASP A 70 17.39 -13.75 -16.63
N SER A 71 16.56 -14.46 -15.84
CA SER A 71 16.07 -13.98 -14.56
C SER A 71 16.59 -14.83 -13.41
N THR A 72 16.93 -14.17 -12.30
CA THR A 72 17.21 -14.84 -11.02
C THR A 72 15.96 -14.83 -10.16
N ILE A 73 15.47 -16.02 -9.84
CA ILE A 73 14.35 -16.23 -8.93
C ILE A 73 14.90 -16.39 -7.52
N VAL A 74 14.36 -15.64 -6.59
CA VAL A 74 14.69 -15.70 -5.16
C VAL A 74 13.61 -16.52 -4.44
N GLY A 75 14.01 -17.26 -3.42
CA GLY A 75 13.13 -18.01 -2.55
C GLY A 75 13.79 -18.31 -1.21
N PHE A 76 13.18 -19.18 -0.41
CA PHE A 76 13.70 -19.57 0.89
C PHE A 76 14.08 -21.04 0.95
N GLN A 77 15.26 -21.31 1.49
CA GLN A 77 15.67 -22.61 1.95
C GLN A 77 15.39 -22.71 3.46
N VAL A 78 14.37 -23.45 3.85
CA VAL A 78 13.93 -23.57 5.24
C VAL A 78 14.38 -24.91 5.84
N GLY A 79 14.94 -24.88 7.03
CA GLY A 79 15.34 -26.05 7.80
C GLY A 79 14.17 -26.88 8.32
N LYS A 80 14.45 -27.83 9.20
CA LYS A 80 13.40 -28.68 9.79
C LYS A 80 12.51 -27.91 10.77
N TYR A 81 11.19 -27.96 10.55
CA TYR A 81 10.17 -27.33 11.38
C TYR A 81 8.94 -28.24 11.54
N ASP A 82 8.05 -27.96 12.49
CA ASP A 82 6.79 -28.69 12.67
C ASP A 82 5.74 -28.17 11.69
N ARG A 83 5.41 -28.97 10.66
CA ARG A 83 4.41 -28.62 9.65
C ARG A 83 2.95 -28.53 10.16
N LYS A 84 2.70 -28.81 11.43
CA LYS A 84 1.36 -28.73 12.03
C LYS A 84 1.05 -27.36 12.62
N ILE A 85 2.06 -26.51 12.79
CA ILE A 85 1.91 -25.15 13.30
C ILE A 85 2.48 -24.14 12.29
N PRO A 86 1.99 -22.88 12.26
CA PRO A 86 2.47 -21.89 11.32
C PRO A 86 3.98 -21.66 11.44
N LEU A 87 4.63 -21.38 10.31
CA LEU A 87 6.01 -20.89 10.25
C LEU A 87 5.97 -19.41 9.85
N VAL A 88 6.71 -18.56 10.56
CA VAL A 88 6.90 -17.13 10.24
C VAL A 88 8.31 -16.94 9.73
N ILE A 89 8.49 -16.20 8.63
CA ILE A 89 9.78 -15.78 8.08
C ILE A 89 9.77 -14.26 8.03
N ASP A 90 10.67 -13.58 8.79
CA ASP A 90 10.55 -12.18 9.15
C ASP A 90 11.93 -11.47 9.23
N PRO A 91 12.14 -10.29 8.59
CA PRO A 91 13.21 -9.35 8.84
C PRO A 91 12.75 -8.14 9.66
N LYS A 92 13.21 -7.98 10.94
CA LYS A 92 12.80 -6.90 11.87
C LYS A 92 13.69 -5.65 11.88
N LEU A 93 15.02 -5.78 11.75
CA LEU A 93 15.92 -4.63 11.68
C LEU A 93 15.91 -4.06 10.27
N ILE A 94 15.39 -2.83 10.10
CA ILE A 94 15.34 -2.19 8.77
C ILE A 94 16.75 -1.75 8.39
N PHE A 95 17.41 -0.92 9.24
CA PHE A 95 18.81 -0.61 9.08
C PHE A 95 19.44 -0.02 10.35
N ALA A 96 20.75 -0.17 10.46
CA ALA A 96 21.60 0.56 11.39
C ALA A 96 22.87 1.04 10.65
N SER A 97 23.22 2.31 10.81
CA SER A 97 24.30 2.98 10.07
C SER A 97 24.99 4.02 10.93
N PHE A 98 26.22 4.35 10.60
CA PHE A 98 26.87 5.56 11.10
C PHE A 98 26.54 6.78 10.23
N SER A 99 26.88 8.00 10.73
CA SER A 99 26.83 9.24 9.93
C SER A 99 27.88 9.26 8.81
N GLY A 100 28.97 8.53 8.99
CA GLY A 100 30.12 8.53 8.10
C GLY A 100 31.09 9.68 8.36
N SER A 101 30.99 10.36 9.50
CA SER A 101 31.91 11.42 9.92
C SER A 101 33.31 10.85 10.18
N THR A 102 34.35 11.64 9.79
CA THR A 102 35.74 11.40 10.18
C THR A 102 36.10 12.17 11.45
N ALA A 103 35.29 13.15 11.86
CA ALA A 103 35.39 13.82 13.14
C ALA A 103 34.60 13.07 14.22
N ASP A 104 35.03 13.20 15.48
CA ASP A 104 34.27 12.76 16.63
C ASP A 104 32.90 13.45 16.63
N ASN A 105 31.82 12.65 16.76
CA ASN A 105 30.46 13.17 16.72
C ASN A 105 29.54 12.26 17.53
N TRP A 106 28.71 12.86 18.34
CA TRP A 106 27.85 12.16 19.31
C TRP A 106 26.40 12.26 18.91
N GLY A 107 25.65 11.17 19.09
CA GLY A 107 24.24 11.10 18.72
C GLY A 107 23.31 11.57 19.84
N PHE A 108 22.42 12.49 19.50
CA PHE A 108 21.46 13.10 20.45
C PHE A 108 20.01 12.78 20.14
N THR A 109 19.55 13.06 18.93
CA THR A 109 18.11 13.07 18.62
C THR A 109 17.84 12.45 17.25
N ALA A 110 16.68 11.80 17.12
CA ALA A 110 16.20 11.28 15.84
C ALA A 110 14.71 11.53 15.66
N THR A 111 14.32 11.68 14.39
CA THR A 111 12.91 11.77 13.95
C THR A 111 12.77 11.17 12.55
N TYR A 112 11.57 11.23 11.98
CA TYR A 112 11.23 10.64 10.69
C TYR A 112 10.22 11.49 9.92
N ASP A 113 10.10 11.23 8.60
CA ASP A 113 9.05 11.79 7.75
C ASP A 113 8.05 10.70 7.30
N ASP A 114 6.98 11.12 6.61
CA ASP A 114 5.91 10.25 6.12
C ASP A 114 6.39 9.20 5.07
N GLN A 115 7.60 9.37 4.53
CA GLN A 115 8.23 8.40 3.63
C GLN A 115 9.09 7.38 4.39
N GLY A 116 9.14 7.50 5.72
CA GLY A 116 9.94 6.65 6.59
C GLY A 116 11.45 6.94 6.53
N ASN A 117 11.87 8.09 5.99
CA ASN A 117 13.26 8.51 6.07
C ASN A 117 13.62 8.87 7.51
N LEU A 118 14.84 8.53 7.93
CA LEU A 118 15.34 8.82 9.27
C LEU A 118 16.18 10.11 9.25
N TYR A 119 15.93 10.98 10.22
CA TYR A 119 16.78 12.14 10.50
C TYR A 119 17.53 11.87 11.80
N GLY A 120 18.87 11.90 11.73
CA GLY A 120 19.74 11.82 12.89
C GLY A 120 20.43 13.17 13.15
N GLY A 121 20.40 13.60 14.40
CA GLY A 121 21.05 14.84 14.86
C GLY A 121 21.95 14.59 16.06
N GLY A 122 23.05 15.35 16.11
CA GLY A 122 24.00 15.24 17.19
C GLY A 122 25.00 16.40 17.19
N ILE A 123 26.05 16.31 18.00
CA ILE A 123 27.12 17.30 18.04
C ILE A 123 28.36 16.79 17.31
N VAL A 124 29.11 17.71 16.72
CA VAL A 124 30.36 17.46 15.99
C VAL A 124 31.45 18.33 16.59
N PHE A 125 32.64 17.75 16.87
CA PHE A 125 33.71 18.44 17.58
C PHE A 125 34.75 19.11 16.66
N ASN A 126 34.79 18.77 15.36
CA ASN A 126 35.80 19.24 14.43
C ASN A 126 35.28 19.14 12.98
N PRO A 127 35.91 19.81 11.99
CA PRO A 127 35.65 19.54 10.58
C PRO A 127 35.79 18.06 10.22
N GLY A 128 34.86 17.53 9.42
CA GLY A 128 34.88 16.12 8.98
C GLY A 128 33.52 15.46 8.98
N TYR A 129 32.47 16.14 9.40
CA TYR A 129 31.10 15.67 9.21
C TYR A 129 30.72 15.75 7.74
N PRO A 130 30.13 14.69 7.17
CA PRO A 130 29.90 14.64 5.73
C PRO A 130 28.69 15.49 5.32
N THR A 131 28.94 16.64 4.71
CA THR A 131 27.88 17.50 4.17
C THR A 131 27.52 17.13 2.74
N SER A 132 26.27 17.39 2.33
CA SER A 132 25.81 17.15 0.96
C SER A 132 25.94 18.39 0.07
N PRO A 133 26.08 18.24 -1.27
CA PRO A 133 26.01 19.38 -2.18
C PRO A 133 24.71 20.18 -2.00
N GLY A 134 24.83 21.51 -1.82
CA GLY A 134 23.67 22.36 -1.58
C GLY A 134 23.13 22.34 -0.14
N ALA A 135 23.87 21.78 0.81
CA ALA A 135 23.58 21.89 2.24
C ALA A 135 23.44 23.35 2.68
N PHE A 136 22.61 23.62 3.68
CA PHE A 136 22.46 24.96 4.27
C PHE A 136 23.81 25.50 4.76
N ASP A 137 24.52 24.69 5.56
CA ASP A 137 25.89 24.99 6.01
C ASP A 137 26.80 23.78 5.71
N PRO A 138 27.71 23.90 4.73
CA PRO A 138 28.64 22.84 4.40
C PRO A 138 29.92 22.85 5.27
N THR A 139 30.09 23.79 6.17
CA THR A 139 31.33 24.07 6.90
C THR A 139 31.12 24.06 8.40
N PHE A 140 32.09 23.47 9.13
CA PHE A 140 32.16 23.59 10.58
C PHE A 140 32.60 25.03 10.94
N ALA A 141 31.89 25.71 11.83
CA ALA A 141 32.22 27.07 12.24
C ALA A 141 33.46 27.05 13.16
N PRO A 142 34.58 27.64 12.77
CA PRO A 142 35.79 27.67 13.59
C PRO A 142 35.62 28.67 14.72
N GLY A 143 35.33 28.18 15.93
CA GLY A 143 35.25 29.01 17.15
C GLY A 143 36.50 28.89 18.04
N SER A 144 36.45 29.57 19.20
CA SER A 144 37.45 29.42 20.25
C SER A 144 37.39 28.01 20.87
N ASN A 145 38.53 27.51 21.36
CA ASN A 145 38.77 26.21 22.02
C ASN A 145 37.48 25.46 22.44
N ASN A 146 37.28 24.25 21.85
CA ASN A 146 36.15 23.32 22.12
C ASN A 146 34.75 23.78 21.62
N SER A 147 34.66 24.53 20.50
CA SER A 147 33.35 24.73 19.84
C SER A 147 32.82 23.40 19.31
N ILE A 148 31.53 23.23 19.41
CA ILE A 148 30.77 22.12 18.82
C ILE A 148 29.64 22.68 17.98
N ASP A 149 29.38 22.10 16.82
CA ASP A 149 28.22 22.43 15.98
C ASP A 149 27.24 21.24 15.98
N ALA A 150 25.97 21.52 15.80
CA ALA A 150 25.03 20.50 15.49
C ALA A 150 25.29 19.92 14.08
N GLY A 151 25.35 18.60 13.97
CA GLY A 151 25.38 17.87 12.71
C GLY A 151 24.06 17.15 12.47
N ILE A 152 23.47 17.36 11.30
CA ILE A 152 22.16 16.79 10.96
C ILE A 152 22.27 16.02 9.66
N THR A 153 21.78 14.76 9.64
CA THR A 153 21.76 13.91 8.44
C THR A 153 20.38 13.32 8.24
N LYS A 154 19.84 13.41 7.04
CA LYS A 154 18.65 12.68 6.57
C LYS A 154 19.10 11.45 5.79
N PHE A 155 18.70 10.27 6.27
CA PHE A 155 18.92 8.97 5.64
C PHE A 155 17.67 8.54 4.87
N SER A 156 17.85 7.85 3.74
CA SER A 156 16.75 7.17 3.06
C SER A 156 16.08 6.14 3.96
N ALA A 157 14.84 5.77 3.66
CA ALA A 157 14.03 4.86 4.47
C ALA A 157 14.70 3.49 4.73
N ASN A 158 15.64 3.07 3.88
CA ASN A 158 16.44 1.83 3.99
C ASN A 158 17.91 2.07 4.37
N GLY A 159 18.31 3.30 4.68
CA GLY A 159 19.67 3.63 5.13
C GLY A 159 20.78 3.58 4.07
N THR A 160 20.43 3.33 2.80
CA THR A 160 21.44 3.18 1.71
C THR A 160 21.95 4.49 1.13
N GLN A 161 21.24 5.60 1.40
CA GLN A 161 21.57 6.92 0.86
C GLN A 161 21.52 8.00 1.94
N ARG A 162 22.42 8.98 1.85
CA ARG A 162 22.34 10.26 2.53
C ARG A 162 21.56 11.20 1.62
N LEU A 163 20.33 11.56 2.01
CA LEU A 163 19.47 12.44 1.20
C LEU A 163 19.91 13.90 1.33
N TYR A 164 20.27 14.31 2.54
CA TYR A 164 21.06 15.52 2.78
C TYR A 164 21.80 15.43 4.12
N SER A 165 22.81 16.28 4.31
CA SER A 165 23.55 16.43 5.56
C SER A 165 24.14 17.83 5.64
N THR A 166 24.06 18.47 6.81
CA THR A 166 24.43 19.87 7.04
C THR A 166 24.95 20.09 8.46
N TYR A 167 25.77 21.08 8.67
CA TYR A 167 25.99 21.66 9.99
C TYR A 167 24.86 22.66 10.32
N LEU A 168 24.72 22.98 11.61
CA LEU A 168 23.92 24.07 12.13
C LEU A 168 24.59 24.60 13.38
N GLY A 169 25.12 25.82 13.33
CA GLY A 169 25.80 26.41 14.45
C GLY A 169 26.37 27.78 14.12
N GLY A 170 27.09 28.33 15.09
CA GLY A 170 27.87 29.58 15.01
C GLY A 170 29.25 29.37 15.60
N GLY A 171 29.88 30.46 16.07
CA GLY A 171 31.28 30.45 16.54
C GLY A 171 31.51 29.78 17.89
N PHE A 172 30.50 29.26 18.58
CA PHE A 172 30.60 28.64 19.90
C PHE A 172 29.88 27.29 19.94
N ALA A 173 29.45 26.85 21.12
CA ALA A 173 28.81 25.53 21.29
C ALA A 173 27.31 25.57 20.89
N ASP A 174 26.93 24.66 20.01
CA ASP A 174 25.56 24.49 19.49
C ASP A 174 25.13 23.02 19.55
N GLN A 175 24.03 22.74 20.23
CA GLN A 175 23.59 21.38 20.53
C GLN A 175 22.11 21.17 20.26
N PRO A 176 21.70 20.14 19.47
CA PRO A 176 20.29 19.79 19.26
C PRO A 176 19.77 18.95 20.43
N HIS A 177 18.53 19.18 20.88
CA HIS A 177 17.87 18.39 21.91
C HIS A 177 16.77 17.48 21.31
N SER A 178 15.96 18.05 20.41
CA SER A 178 14.82 17.34 19.84
C SER A 178 14.53 17.80 18.42
N MET A 179 14.04 16.87 17.61
CA MET A 179 13.66 17.11 16.23
C MET A 179 12.26 16.59 15.93
N ILE A 180 11.54 17.26 15.04
CA ILE A 180 10.25 16.83 14.50
C ILE A 180 10.09 17.29 13.06
N VAL A 181 9.36 16.52 12.23
CA VAL A 181 9.07 16.88 10.84
C VAL A 181 7.64 17.42 10.72
N SER A 182 7.47 18.51 9.96
CA SER A 182 6.19 19.12 9.63
C SER A 182 6.13 19.43 8.13
N ASN A 183 5.22 18.80 7.39
CA ASN A 183 5.08 18.98 5.92
C ASN A 183 6.42 18.81 5.16
N ASN A 184 7.20 17.79 5.50
CA ASN A 184 8.55 17.48 5.02
C ASN A 184 9.65 18.47 5.46
N ASP A 185 9.35 19.55 6.15
CA ASP A 185 10.33 20.44 6.74
C ASP A 185 10.81 19.92 8.09
N LEU A 186 12.10 19.98 8.36
CA LEU A 186 12.67 19.55 9.64
C LEU A 186 12.69 20.74 10.61
N ILE A 187 12.14 20.54 11.81
CA ILE A 187 12.23 21.46 12.93
C ILE A 187 13.23 20.89 13.94
N VAL A 188 14.21 21.68 14.30
CA VAL A 188 15.25 21.37 15.27
C VAL A 188 15.15 22.35 16.43
N PHE A 189 15.06 21.80 17.63
CA PHE A 189 15.12 22.53 18.90
C PHE A 189 16.41 22.16 19.63
N GLY A 190 17.07 23.16 20.24
CA GLY A 190 18.29 22.95 21.00
C GLY A 190 18.75 24.19 21.73
N VAL A 191 20.00 24.18 22.17
CA VAL A 191 20.67 25.30 22.86
C VAL A 191 21.88 25.75 22.07
N THR A 192 22.15 27.03 22.16
CA THR A 192 23.29 27.70 21.54
C THR A 192 24.02 28.61 22.53
N SER A 193 25.33 28.66 22.44
CA SER A 193 26.20 29.64 23.08
C SER A 193 26.75 30.66 22.06
N SER A 194 26.24 30.61 20.81
CA SER A 194 26.74 31.38 19.67
C SER A 194 25.89 32.65 19.44
N PRO A 195 26.43 33.84 19.69
CA PRO A 195 25.73 35.11 19.35
C PRO A 195 25.48 35.26 17.84
N ASP A 196 26.25 34.59 17.02
CA ASP A 196 26.18 34.57 15.55
C ASP A 196 25.46 33.33 15.00
N PHE A 197 24.69 32.62 15.84
CA PHE A 197 23.84 31.51 15.38
C PHE A 197 22.91 31.95 14.24
N PRO A 198 22.66 31.15 13.21
CA PRO A 198 21.91 31.56 12.02
C PRO A 198 20.42 31.78 12.31
N ILE A 199 20.02 33.03 12.41
CA ILE A 199 18.65 33.51 12.66
C ILE A 199 18.05 34.10 11.38
N THR A 200 16.79 33.82 11.09
CA THR A 200 16.11 34.37 9.92
C THR A 200 15.62 35.81 10.13
N SER A 201 15.55 36.58 9.06
CA SER A 201 14.94 37.92 9.10
C SER A 201 13.48 37.85 9.53
N GLY A 202 13.08 38.62 10.53
CA GLY A 202 11.71 38.59 11.08
C GLY A 202 11.46 37.49 12.10
N ALA A 203 12.49 36.87 12.64
CA ALA A 203 12.39 35.91 13.75
C ALA A 203 11.64 36.50 14.96
N ALA A 204 11.01 35.66 15.75
CA ALA A 204 10.29 36.05 16.97
C ALA A 204 11.23 36.73 17.99
N MET A 205 12.46 36.21 18.10
CA MET A 205 13.58 36.83 18.84
C MET A 205 14.85 36.71 18.01
N SER A 206 15.52 37.84 17.75
CA SER A 206 16.68 37.91 16.85
C SER A 206 18.00 38.19 17.54
N THR A 207 17.98 38.39 18.86
CA THR A 207 19.16 38.74 19.65
C THR A 207 19.50 37.64 20.64
N PHE A 208 20.78 37.31 20.74
CA PHE A 208 21.31 36.41 21.74
C PHE A 208 21.44 37.13 23.09
N SER A 209 21.03 36.49 24.17
CA SER A 209 21.18 37.02 25.54
C SER A 209 22.27 36.27 26.32
N GLY A 210 22.34 34.92 26.17
CA GLY A 210 23.30 34.10 26.85
C GLY A 210 23.14 34.04 28.36
N GLY A 211 24.27 33.96 29.07
CA GLY A 211 24.29 33.86 30.52
C GLY A 211 25.67 33.56 31.08
N SER A 212 25.72 32.99 32.27
CA SER A 212 26.97 32.50 32.85
C SER A 212 27.48 31.27 32.07
N SER A 213 28.79 31.12 31.94
CA SER A 213 29.38 29.94 31.31
C SER A 213 29.06 28.65 32.11
N ILE A 214 28.71 27.60 31.38
CA ILE A 214 28.50 26.25 31.94
C ILE A 214 29.34 25.22 31.14
N THR A 215 29.72 24.11 31.79
CA THR A 215 30.54 23.06 31.17
C THR A 215 29.97 21.68 31.46
N PRO A 216 28.75 21.39 31.01
CA PRO A 216 28.17 20.05 31.17
C PRO A 216 28.86 19.07 30.24
N ASN A 217 28.96 17.82 30.65
CA ASN A 217 29.56 16.71 29.87
C ASN A 217 30.98 17.00 29.33
N GLY A 218 31.72 18.00 29.92
CA GLY A 218 33.12 18.29 29.61
C GLY A 218 33.35 19.23 28.40
N TYR A 219 32.34 19.83 27.78
CA TYR A 219 32.47 20.89 26.78
C TYR A 219 31.76 22.18 27.21
N ALA A 220 32.33 23.34 26.82
CA ALA A 220 31.98 24.62 27.40
C ALA A 220 30.96 25.41 26.55
N PHE A 221 29.88 25.86 27.18
CA PHE A 221 29.00 26.94 26.69
C PHE A 221 29.47 28.25 27.28
N SER A 222 30.47 28.83 26.61
CA SER A 222 31.26 29.93 27.20
C SER A 222 30.46 31.26 27.41
N ASN A 223 29.41 31.50 26.65
CA ASN A 223 28.54 32.66 26.74
C ASN A 223 27.21 32.34 27.48
N GLY A 224 27.12 31.20 28.21
CA GLY A 224 25.83 30.67 28.65
C GLY A 224 25.02 30.10 27.50
N THR A 225 23.73 29.89 27.67
CA THR A 225 22.87 29.30 26.64
C THR A 225 21.59 30.07 26.44
N ASP A 226 21.20 30.24 25.17
CA ASP A 226 19.84 30.53 24.73
C ASP A 226 19.25 29.30 24.03
N LEU A 227 17.94 29.15 24.02
CA LEU A 227 17.27 28.18 23.14
C LEU A 227 17.34 28.68 21.72
N PHE A 228 17.45 27.72 20.77
CA PHE A 228 17.12 27.96 19.38
C PHE A 228 16.01 27.03 18.90
N VAL A 229 15.18 27.53 17.99
CA VAL A 229 14.27 26.72 17.20
C VAL A 229 14.47 27.07 15.74
N THR A 230 14.83 26.08 14.93
CA THR A 230 15.18 26.26 13.52
C THR A 230 14.35 25.31 12.66
N ARG A 231 13.76 25.82 11.59
CA ARG A 231 13.00 25.07 10.60
C ARG A 231 13.72 25.08 9.27
N PHE A 232 14.20 23.93 8.82
CA PHE A 232 14.77 23.69 7.50
C PHE A 232 13.69 23.36 6.47
N ASN A 233 13.92 23.73 5.23
CA ASN A 233 13.15 23.20 4.10
C ASN A 233 13.39 21.69 3.92
N ALA A 234 12.53 21.04 3.15
CA ALA A 234 12.58 19.60 2.91
C ALA A 234 13.91 19.07 2.35
N GLN A 235 14.70 19.92 1.67
CA GLN A 235 15.99 19.62 1.07
C GLN A 235 17.19 19.87 2.00
N GLY A 236 16.98 20.45 3.19
CA GLY A 236 18.06 20.82 4.10
C GLY A 236 19.01 21.90 3.56
N SER A 237 18.55 22.72 2.59
CA SER A 237 19.35 23.68 1.85
C SER A 237 19.10 25.13 2.26
N ALA A 238 18.04 25.40 3.02
CA ALA A 238 17.69 26.75 3.46
C ALA A 238 16.86 26.69 4.75
N LEU A 239 16.93 27.79 5.53
CA LEU A 239 16.07 28.00 6.69
C LEU A 239 14.74 28.61 6.26
N VAL A 240 13.64 27.99 6.65
CA VAL A 240 12.28 28.53 6.53
C VAL A 240 11.99 29.50 7.68
N GLY A 241 12.54 29.21 8.86
CA GLY A 241 12.50 30.04 10.04
C GLY A 241 13.59 29.64 11.03
N SER A 242 14.14 30.57 11.75
CA SER A 242 15.07 30.33 12.86
C SER A 242 14.98 31.47 13.84
N THR A 243 14.86 31.18 15.14
CA THR A 243 14.68 32.16 16.21
C THR A 243 15.43 31.72 17.47
N PHE A 244 15.91 32.69 18.22
CA PHE A 244 16.25 32.45 19.61
C PHE A 244 14.99 32.46 20.50
N PHE A 245 15.14 31.93 21.71
CA PHE A 245 14.30 32.26 22.86
C PHE A 245 15.20 32.34 24.09
N HIS A 246 15.01 33.39 24.88
CA HIS A 246 15.77 33.58 26.10
C HIS A 246 14.93 34.26 27.21
N THR A 247 15.35 34.03 28.46
CA THR A 247 14.75 34.58 29.67
C THR A 247 15.73 35.44 30.47
N ASN A 248 16.92 35.77 29.96
CA ASN A 248 18.08 36.35 30.65
C ASN A 248 18.68 35.40 31.75
N ALA A 249 18.56 34.11 31.53
CA ALA A 249 19.05 33.01 32.39
C ALA A 249 19.84 31.99 31.57
N ILE A 250 20.21 30.87 32.18
CA ILE A 250 20.68 29.71 31.42
C ILE A 250 19.41 28.99 30.90
N ASP A 251 19.15 29.08 29.61
CA ASP A 251 17.98 28.52 28.99
C ASP A 251 18.29 27.13 28.39
N GLY A 252 17.48 26.11 28.72
CA GLY A 252 17.58 24.75 28.18
C GLY A 252 18.72 23.91 28.77
N GLY A 253 19.46 24.41 29.71
CA GLY A 253 20.51 23.72 30.46
C GLY A 253 20.16 23.56 31.93
N ALA A 254 20.32 22.34 32.46
CA ALA A 254 20.15 22.08 33.90
C ALA A 254 21.36 22.54 34.68
N ASN A 255 21.12 23.00 35.91
CA ASN A 255 22.18 23.43 36.79
C ASN A 255 22.88 22.24 37.43
N GLU A 256 24.19 22.10 37.29
CA GLU A 256 25.03 21.01 37.85
C GLU A 256 25.33 21.18 39.33
N GLY A 257 24.41 21.75 40.14
CA GLY A 257 24.61 21.92 41.58
C GLY A 257 24.14 20.76 42.45
N LEU A 258 24.45 20.84 43.78
CA LEU A 258 23.97 19.86 44.77
C LEU A 258 22.42 19.78 44.90
N SER A 259 21.70 20.77 44.39
CA SER A 259 20.25 20.83 44.29
C SER A 259 19.73 20.41 42.88
N SER A 260 20.62 19.91 42.04
CA SER A 260 20.29 19.54 40.67
C SER A 260 19.19 18.48 40.60
N ILE A 261 18.33 18.59 39.65
CA ILE A 261 17.34 17.61 39.29
C ILE A 261 17.90 16.44 38.47
N MET A 262 19.13 16.58 37.97
CA MET A 262 19.83 15.60 37.17
C MET A 262 19.98 14.26 37.88
N GLN A 263 19.58 13.19 37.25
CA GLN A 263 19.69 11.81 37.73
C GLN A 263 20.57 10.93 36.85
N ASN A 264 20.61 11.23 35.55
CA ASN A 264 21.38 10.45 34.57
C ASN A 264 22.41 11.32 33.85
N TYR A 265 23.40 10.64 33.26
CA TYR A 265 24.26 11.26 32.28
C TYR A 265 23.40 11.82 31.10
N GLY A 266 23.70 12.99 30.64
CA GLY A 266 22.95 13.68 29.59
C GLY A 266 21.68 14.41 30.03
N ASP A 267 21.21 14.26 31.31
CA ASP A 267 20.02 14.99 31.80
C ASP A 267 20.22 16.53 31.83
N ALA A 268 21.48 17.02 31.75
CA ALA A 268 21.79 18.45 31.68
C ALA A 268 21.14 19.17 30.52
N PHE A 269 20.84 18.47 29.45
CA PHE A 269 20.30 19.02 28.20
C PHE A 269 19.10 18.21 27.71
N ARG A 270 18.04 18.14 28.51
CA ARG A 270 16.78 17.51 28.10
C ARG A 270 15.73 18.55 27.75
N GLY A 271 14.95 18.23 26.75
CA GLY A 271 13.77 18.97 26.33
C GLY A 271 13.20 18.34 25.07
N GLU A 272 11.98 18.70 24.76
CA GLU A 272 11.27 18.14 23.61
C GLU A 272 10.51 19.20 22.85
N VAL A 273 10.45 19.05 21.51
CA VAL A 273 9.62 19.81 20.59
C VAL A 273 8.44 18.97 20.10
N ASN A 274 7.25 19.57 20.05
CA ASN A 274 6.05 18.98 19.50
C ASN A 274 5.25 19.99 18.68
N LEU A 275 4.21 19.55 17.99
CA LEU A 275 3.39 20.37 17.11
C LEU A 275 1.93 20.34 17.54
N THR A 276 1.26 21.47 17.40
CA THR A 276 -0.20 21.54 17.45
C THR A 276 -0.80 21.17 16.10
N ALA A 277 -2.10 20.86 16.05
CA ALA A 277 -2.81 20.54 14.80
C ALA A 277 -2.71 21.65 13.72
N ASN A 278 -2.53 22.91 14.11
CA ASN A 278 -2.33 24.06 13.19
C ASN A 278 -0.87 24.28 12.83
N GLY A 279 0.05 23.44 13.30
CA GLY A 279 1.49 23.53 13.04
C GLY A 279 2.25 24.53 13.90
N ASP A 280 1.65 25.14 14.94
CA ASP A 280 2.40 25.91 15.93
C ASP A 280 3.38 24.98 16.65
N ILE A 281 4.56 25.49 16.94
CA ILE A 281 5.67 24.73 17.53
C ILE A 281 5.66 24.92 19.03
N VAL A 282 5.64 23.81 19.79
CA VAL A 282 5.63 23.81 21.26
C VAL A 282 6.92 23.18 21.75
N VAL A 283 7.61 23.84 22.68
CA VAL A 283 8.85 23.37 23.28
C VAL A 283 8.67 23.28 24.79
N ALA A 284 9.11 22.17 25.40
CA ALA A 284 9.26 22.04 26.84
C ALA A 284 10.71 21.72 27.20
N THR A 285 11.24 22.40 28.21
CA THR A 285 12.62 22.25 28.70
C THR A 285 12.74 22.88 30.08
N SER A 286 13.94 23.24 30.50
CA SER A 286 14.22 23.94 31.77
C SER A 286 14.81 25.32 31.51
N VAL A 287 14.74 26.17 32.52
CA VAL A 287 15.41 27.47 32.62
C VAL A 287 16.01 27.62 34.02
N SER A 288 17.28 28.03 34.08
CA SER A 288 18.00 28.15 35.36
C SER A 288 18.27 29.63 35.68
N ASN A 289 17.49 30.14 36.62
CA ASN A 289 17.69 31.46 37.26
C ASN A 289 18.31 31.30 38.67
N ALA A 290 17.59 31.72 39.71
CA ALA A 290 17.94 31.44 41.09
C ALA A 290 17.66 29.99 41.47
N THR A 291 16.66 29.39 40.85
CA THR A 291 16.25 27.96 40.84
C THR A 291 16.12 27.49 39.42
N GLU A 292 16.16 26.20 39.19
CA GLU A 292 15.79 25.60 37.92
C GLU A 292 14.26 25.45 37.82
N ASP A 293 13.64 25.95 36.76
CA ASP A 293 12.19 25.92 36.55
C ASP A 293 11.84 25.25 35.23
N ALA A 294 10.73 24.51 35.18
CA ALA A 294 10.22 23.92 33.97
C ALA A 294 9.62 24.99 33.04
N LEU A 295 10.10 25.07 31.80
CA LEU A 295 9.71 26.06 30.79
C LEU A 295 8.87 25.44 29.70
N LEU A 296 7.81 26.15 29.30
CA LEU A 296 6.95 25.80 28.16
C LEU A 296 6.80 27.03 27.26
N VAL A 297 7.06 26.85 25.96
CA VAL A 297 7.04 27.93 24.95
C VAL A 297 6.25 27.51 23.72
N ARG A 298 5.46 28.41 23.14
CA ARG A 298 4.74 28.18 21.88
C ARG A 298 5.08 29.28 20.85
N PHE A 299 5.48 28.84 19.64
CA PHE A 299 5.79 29.70 18.50
C PHE A 299 4.81 29.48 17.36
N SER A 300 4.73 30.46 16.45
CA SER A 300 4.09 30.30 15.14
C SER A 300 4.85 29.25 14.28
N PRO A 301 4.19 28.66 13.24
CA PRO A 301 4.82 27.66 12.37
C PRO A 301 6.05 28.15 11.61
N THR A 302 6.16 29.44 11.37
CA THR A 302 7.28 30.12 10.67
C THR A 302 8.29 30.77 11.61
N LEU A 303 8.14 30.58 12.93
CA LEU A 303 9.04 31.10 13.96
C LEU A 303 9.18 32.64 13.98
N ASN A 304 8.25 33.36 13.35
CA ASN A 304 8.24 34.82 13.30
C ASN A 304 7.42 35.45 14.44
N GLN A 305 6.76 34.67 15.27
CA GLN A 305 5.98 35.15 16.41
C GLN A 305 6.11 34.15 17.59
N LEU A 306 6.41 34.74 18.76
CA LEU A 306 6.19 34.05 20.04
C LEU A 306 4.69 34.17 20.37
N ARG A 307 3.99 33.05 20.47
CA ARG A 307 2.58 33.03 20.87
C ARG A 307 2.47 33.34 22.36
N TRP A 308 3.21 32.62 23.18
CA TRP A 308 3.32 32.77 24.62
C TRP A 308 4.47 31.89 25.15
N SER A 309 4.90 32.20 26.39
CA SER A 309 5.75 31.33 27.21
C SER A 309 5.26 31.34 28.65
N THR A 310 5.48 30.27 29.39
CA THR A 310 5.13 30.11 30.80
C THR A 310 6.10 29.19 31.50
N THR A 311 6.26 29.32 32.78
CA THR A 311 7.03 28.40 33.61
C THR A 311 6.11 27.67 34.62
N LEU A 312 6.42 26.41 34.86
CA LEU A 312 5.91 25.69 36.03
C LEU A 312 7.04 25.72 37.07
N GLN A 313 6.79 26.42 38.16
CA GLN A 313 7.82 26.68 39.18
C GLN A 313 7.28 26.44 40.58
N GLY A 314 8.17 26.01 41.46
CA GLY A 314 7.91 25.90 42.87
C GLY A 314 8.98 26.60 43.71
N ASN A 315 9.29 26.04 44.86
CA ASN A 315 10.30 26.58 45.76
C ASN A 315 11.68 25.90 45.63
N ASN A 316 11.85 25.03 44.67
CA ASN A 316 13.11 24.29 44.45
C ASN A 316 13.22 23.95 42.94
N ALA A 317 14.16 23.10 42.56
CA ALA A 317 14.39 22.76 41.13
C ALA A 317 13.25 21.96 40.50
N ASP A 318 12.83 22.40 39.32
CA ASP A 318 11.77 21.83 38.50
C ASP A 318 12.24 21.79 37.03
N ALA A 319 12.12 20.67 36.31
CA ALA A 319 12.49 20.60 34.90
C ALA A 319 11.47 19.82 34.09
N ALA A 320 11.16 20.26 32.86
CA ALA A 320 10.33 19.52 31.93
C ALA A 320 11.22 18.79 30.90
N TYR A 321 10.90 17.52 30.62
CA TYR A 321 11.68 16.69 29.70
C TYR A 321 10.89 16.23 28.46
N ALA A 322 9.56 16.19 28.56
CA ALA A 322 8.73 15.80 27.44
C ALA A 322 7.47 16.67 27.31
N VAL A 323 6.98 16.79 26.06
CA VAL A 323 5.75 17.51 25.74
C VAL A 323 4.93 16.74 24.71
N ARG A 324 3.61 16.70 24.91
CA ARG A 324 2.62 16.21 23.92
C ARG A 324 1.47 17.19 23.83
N VAL A 325 0.89 17.26 22.62
CA VAL A 325 -0.30 18.07 22.34
C VAL A 325 -1.40 17.16 21.86
N ASP A 326 -2.57 17.22 22.49
CA ASP A 326 -3.73 16.43 22.08
C ASP A 326 -4.51 17.10 20.92
N ALA A 327 -5.47 16.37 20.36
CA ALA A 327 -6.31 16.85 19.27
C ALA A 327 -7.18 18.08 19.65
N ASN A 328 -7.33 18.40 20.93
CA ASN A 328 -8.08 19.53 21.47
C ASN A 328 -7.18 20.71 21.85
N ASP A 329 -5.93 20.73 21.37
CA ASP A 329 -4.91 21.74 21.70
C ASP A 329 -4.60 21.83 23.21
N LYS A 330 -4.74 20.70 23.95
CA LYS A 330 -4.25 20.57 25.33
C LYS A 330 -2.81 20.14 25.29
N ILE A 331 -1.99 20.83 26.05
CA ILE A 331 -0.55 20.59 26.11
C ILE A 331 -0.22 19.93 27.44
N PHE A 332 0.41 18.77 27.37
CA PHE A 332 0.87 18.02 28.54
C PHE A 332 2.39 18.04 28.58
N ILE A 333 2.93 18.28 29.76
CA ILE A 333 4.38 18.19 30.03
C ILE A 333 4.63 17.26 31.22
N THR A 334 5.81 16.65 31.24
CA THR A 334 6.30 15.83 32.33
C THR A 334 7.79 16.04 32.56
N GLY A 335 8.26 15.76 33.75
CA GLY A 335 9.65 15.88 34.11
C GLY A 335 9.89 15.51 35.55
N GLY A 336 10.77 16.23 36.25
CA GLY A 336 11.08 16.04 37.64
C GLY A 336 10.92 17.30 38.46
N THR A 337 10.66 17.17 39.76
CA THR A 337 10.51 18.29 40.72
C THR A 337 11.07 17.94 42.08
N ARG A 338 11.79 18.90 42.68
CA ARG A 338 12.16 18.93 44.09
C ARG A 338 11.28 19.88 44.88
N SER A 339 10.40 20.61 44.25
CA SER A 339 9.49 21.55 44.88
C SER A 339 8.35 20.86 45.62
N ASN A 340 8.09 21.26 46.84
CA ASN A 340 6.98 20.72 47.62
C ASN A 340 5.68 21.54 47.53
N ASN A 341 5.68 22.60 46.69
CA ASN A 341 4.59 23.55 46.53
C ASN A 341 4.20 23.80 45.07
N LEU A 342 4.42 22.81 44.15
CA LEU A 342 3.88 22.94 42.82
C LEU A 342 2.37 23.23 42.86
N PRO A 343 1.83 23.99 41.88
CA PRO A 343 0.41 24.39 41.85
C PRO A 343 -0.51 23.21 41.48
N THR A 344 -0.57 22.19 42.33
CA THR A 344 -1.41 21.01 42.12
C THR A 344 -2.90 21.37 42.15
N THR A 345 -3.70 20.65 41.36
CA THR A 345 -5.15 20.88 41.31
C THR A 345 -5.89 19.94 42.26
N PRO A 346 -7.03 20.34 42.83
CA PRO A 346 -7.78 19.48 43.76
C PRO A 346 -8.24 18.17 43.14
N GLY A 347 -8.02 17.05 43.83
CA GLY A 347 -8.48 15.73 43.46
C GLY A 347 -7.61 15.00 42.44
N VAL A 348 -6.41 15.49 42.12
CA VAL A 348 -5.39 14.77 41.30
C VAL A 348 -4.85 13.55 42.06
N VAL A 349 -4.19 12.63 41.33
CA VAL A 349 -3.68 11.35 41.90
C VAL A 349 -2.68 11.56 43.04
N GLN A 350 -1.88 12.63 42.99
CA GLN A 350 -0.89 12.95 44.03
C GLN A 350 -0.77 14.48 44.20
N GLY A 351 -1.23 15.00 45.35
CA GLY A 351 -1.28 16.43 45.63
C GLY A 351 -0.02 17.01 46.27
N SER A 352 0.97 16.19 46.66
CA SER A 352 2.17 16.63 47.35
C SER A 352 3.39 15.79 46.99
N LEU A 353 4.58 16.37 47.13
CA LEU A 353 5.87 15.67 47.00
C LEU A 353 5.97 14.59 48.11
N LEU A 354 6.37 13.37 47.74
CA LEU A 354 6.56 12.25 48.63
C LEU A 354 8.04 11.94 48.92
N GLY A 355 8.89 12.06 47.90
CA GLY A 355 10.34 11.81 47.97
C GLY A 355 11.15 13.11 48.05
N GLY A 356 12.47 12.99 47.86
CA GLY A 356 13.36 14.15 47.68
C GLY A 356 13.35 14.72 46.26
N LEU A 357 12.84 13.94 45.33
CA LEU A 357 12.61 14.23 43.91
C LEU A 357 11.45 13.31 43.46
N ASP A 358 10.39 13.91 42.92
CA ASP A 358 9.29 13.19 42.30
C ASP A 358 9.15 13.58 40.82
N GLY A 359 8.50 12.75 39.99
CA GLY A 359 7.97 13.12 38.73
C GLY A 359 6.78 14.09 38.88
N PHE A 360 6.39 14.76 37.79
CA PHE A 360 5.16 15.54 37.73
C PHE A 360 4.53 15.40 36.34
N ILE A 361 3.24 15.71 36.28
CA ILE A 361 2.51 15.90 34.99
C ILE A 361 1.69 17.20 35.12
N ALA A 362 1.82 18.08 34.14
CA ALA A 362 1.01 19.28 34.07
C ALA A 362 0.32 19.40 32.71
N ARG A 363 -0.96 19.79 32.75
CA ARG A 363 -1.80 20.04 31.58
C ARG A 363 -2.11 21.51 31.44
N TYR A 364 -1.85 22.05 30.26
CA TYR A 364 -2.13 23.43 29.88
C TYR A 364 -3.18 23.49 28.78
N SER A 365 -3.95 24.60 28.76
CA SER A 365 -4.73 24.95 27.56
C SER A 365 -3.81 25.40 26.41
N GLY A 366 -4.32 25.45 25.19
CA GLY A 366 -3.61 25.97 24.03
C GLY A 366 -3.14 27.42 24.17
N ASN A 367 -3.69 28.17 25.13
CA ASN A 367 -3.30 29.57 25.47
C ASN A 367 -2.28 29.66 26.65
N GLY A 368 -1.69 28.52 27.04
CA GLY A 368 -0.66 28.49 28.07
C GLY A 368 -1.19 28.59 29.51
N ILE A 369 -2.49 28.40 29.76
CA ILE A 369 -3.08 28.46 31.10
C ILE A 369 -3.02 27.06 31.72
N LEU A 370 -2.43 26.93 32.92
CA LEU A 370 -2.40 25.67 33.67
C LEU A 370 -3.80 25.23 34.06
N GLU A 371 -4.21 24.01 33.67
CA GLU A 371 -5.55 23.46 33.95
C GLU A 371 -5.50 22.33 34.99
N ALA A 372 -4.41 21.53 34.97
CA ALA A 372 -4.20 20.47 35.97
C ALA A 372 -2.71 20.23 36.20
N CYS A 373 -2.34 19.92 37.44
CA CYS A 373 -0.97 19.55 37.80
C CYS A 373 -1.01 18.52 38.94
N THR A 374 -0.22 17.47 38.81
CA THR A 374 -0.06 16.40 39.81
C THR A 374 1.40 16.03 40.00
N TYR A 375 1.81 15.69 41.19
CA TYR A 375 3.04 14.93 41.39
C TYR A 375 2.85 13.48 40.92
N LEU A 376 3.95 12.78 40.76
CA LEU A 376 3.97 11.36 40.43
C LEU A 376 5.22 10.71 41.02
N GLY A 377 5.10 10.07 42.16
CA GLY A 377 6.25 9.52 42.88
C GLY A 377 5.94 8.59 44.05
N THR A 378 7.01 8.14 44.67
CA THR A 378 7.07 7.32 45.89
C THR A 378 7.83 8.08 46.99
N PRO A 379 7.95 7.56 48.23
CA PRO A 379 8.83 8.18 49.26
C PRO A 379 10.35 8.16 48.95
N SER A 380 10.75 7.66 47.78
CA SER A 380 12.13 7.69 47.27
C SER A 380 12.23 8.68 46.11
N ASN A 381 13.42 8.77 45.48
CA ASN A 381 13.57 9.59 44.26
C ASN A 381 12.92 8.92 43.05
N ASP A 382 12.06 9.64 42.38
CA ASP A 382 11.32 9.24 41.19
C ASP A 382 11.41 10.35 40.15
N GLN A 383 11.41 9.99 38.85
CA GLN A 383 11.47 10.97 37.81
C GLN A 383 10.79 10.48 36.54
N SER A 384 10.05 11.33 35.88
CA SER A 384 9.35 11.09 34.62
C SER A 384 10.14 11.66 33.45
N PHE A 385 10.31 10.92 32.36
CA PHE A 385 11.16 11.30 31.25
C PHE A 385 10.44 11.39 29.91
N CYS A 386 9.52 10.48 29.65
CA CYS A 386 8.78 10.42 28.42
C CYS A 386 7.27 10.44 28.70
N LEU A 387 6.53 11.02 27.78
CA LEU A 387 5.09 11.21 27.85
C LEU A 387 4.46 10.83 26.51
N ASP A 388 3.29 10.20 26.52
CA ASP A 388 2.45 10.06 25.34
C ASP A 388 0.96 10.09 25.70
N ILE A 389 0.08 10.28 24.69
CA ILE A 389 -1.36 10.40 24.86
C ILE A 389 -2.04 9.44 23.87
N ASP A 390 -2.88 8.55 24.41
CA ASP A 390 -3.65 7.63 23.56
C ASP A 390 -4.84 8.33 22.86
N LYS A 391 -5.44 7.66 21.90
CA LYS A 391 -6.60 8.16 21.14
C LYS A 391 -7.84 8.50 21.99
N PHE A 392 -7.86 8.09 23.25
CA PHE A 392 -8.91 8.44 24.24
C PHE A 392 -8.52 9.60 25.14
N GLY A 393 -7.34 10.18 24.94
CA GLY A 393 -6.78 11.27 25.74
C GLY A 393 -6.16 10.80 27.08
N SER A 394 -6.01 9.49 27.32
CA SER A 394 -5.31 9.01 28.52
C SER A 394 -3.82 9.28 28.40
N VAL A 395 -3.21 9.67 29.51
CA VAL A 395 -1.81 10.11 29.58
C VAL A 395 -0.92 8.96 30.05
N TYR A 396 0.09 8.61 29.28
CA TYR A 396 1.10 7.61 29.64
C TYR A 396 2.42 8.30 29.95
N VAL A 397 3.08 7.81 31.00
CA VAL A 397 4.38 8.32 31.44
C VAL A 397 5.34 7.14 31.62
N PHE A 398 6.55 7.29 31.08
CA PHE A 398 7.66 6.37 31.27
C PHE A 398 8.75 7.07 32.09
N GLY A 399 9.19 6.41 33.17
CA GLY A 399 10.14 6.99 34.09
C GLY A 399 10.96 5.98 34.90
N GLN A 400 11.72 6.54 35.84
CA GLN A 400 12.59 5.81 36.77
C GLN A 400 12.11 5.99 38.23
N SER A 401 12.26 4.96 39.05
CA SER A 401 11.93 4.99 40.48
C SER A 401 12.96 4.21 41.28
N ARG A 402 13.39 4.81 42.38
CA ARG A 402 14.19 4.12 43.43
C ARG A 402 13.34 3.58 44.55
N GLY A 403 12.05 3.78 44.47
CA GLY A 403 11.08 3.33 45.47
C GLY A 403 10.31 2.09 45.03
N SER A 404 9.38 1.70 45.90
CA SER A 404 8.46 0.59 45.57
C SER A 404 7.31 1.08 44.72
N TRP A 405 7.49 1.12 43.42
CA TRP A 405 6.45 1.60 42.47
C TRP A 405 5.23 0.68 42.51
N PRO A 406 3.99 1.25 42.58
CA PRO A 406 2.77 0.46 42.64
C PRO A 406 2.46 -0.20 41.28
N VAL A 407 1.92 -1.43 41.32
CA VAL A 407 1.37 -2.13 40.13
C VAL A 407 -0.14 -2.16 40.28
N LEU A 408 -0.84 -1.64 39.26
CA LEU A 408 -2.32 -1.53 39.23
C LEU A 408 -2.84 -1.81 37.84
N ASN A 409 -3.81 -2.69 37.71
CA ASN A 409 -4.49 -3.02 36.43
C ASN A 409 -3.54 -3.43 35.28
N ALA A 410 -2.34 -3.93 35.62
CA ALA A 410 -1.36 -4.45 34.68
C ALA A 410 -1.25 -5.96 34.82
N GLY A 411 -1.23 -6.70 33.72
CA GLY A 411 -1.05 -8.15 33.70
C GLY A 411 0.43 -8.57 33.78
N TRP A 412 1.32 -7.68 33.38
CA TRP A 412 2.76 -7.93 33.35
C TRP A 412 3.54 -6.89 34.14
N SER A 413 4.48 -7.37 34.94
CA SER A 413 5.47 -6.59 35.69
C SER A 413 6.62 -7.48 36.10
N THR A 414 7.78 -6.91 36.50
CA THR A 414 8.85 -7.65 37.15
C THR A 414 8.86 -7.32 38.67
N PRO A 415 9.21 -8.28 39.56
CA PRO A 415 9.15 -8.08 41.00
C PRO A 415 10.03 -6.92 41.50
N ALA A 416 11.24 -6.81 40.94
CA ALA A 416 12.24 -5.81 41.32
C ALA A 416 12.52 -4.88 40.14
N GLY A 417 11.60 -3.93 39.85
CA GLY A 417 11.74 -3.00 38.74
C GLY A 417 11.96 -1.57 39.21
N SER A 418 12.91 -0.88 38.61
CA SER A 418 13.23 0.54 38.85
C SER A 418 12.83 1.42 37.66
N GLN A 419 12.22 0.88 36.63
CA GLN A 419 11.53 1.60 35.57
C GLN A 419 10.03 1.43 35.73
N PHE A 420 9.24 2.48 35.45
CA PHE A 420 7.80 2.43 35.55
C PHE A 420 7.13 2.97 34.27
N ILE A 421 5.95 2.42 34.00
CA ILE A 421 4.99 2.97 33.02
C ILE A 421 3.70 3.21 33.78
N HIS A 422 3.17 4.44 33.73
CA HIS A 422 1.99 4.87 34.47
C HIS A 422 0.98 5.53 33.55
N LYS A 423 -0.27 5.08 33.60
CA LYS A 423 -1.39 5.61 32.78
C LYS A 423 -2.38 6.33 33.69
N LEU A 424 -2.72 7.57 33.29
CA LEU A 424 -3.69 8.41 33.98
C LEU A 424 -4.87 8.77 33.11
N SER A 425 -5.98 9.13 33.77
CA SER A 425 -7.11 9.80 33.09
C SER A 425 -6.70 11.18 32.54
N PRO A 426 -7.40 11.69 31.49
CA PRO A 426 -7.10 12.99 30.89
C PRO A 426 -7.14 14.18 31.88
N ASP A 427 -7.88 14.06 32.98
CA ASP A 427 -8.01 15.08 34.04
C ASP A 427 -6.99 14.91 35.16
N LEU A 428 -6.06 13.91 35.05
CA LEU A 428 -5.01 13.57 36.01
C LEU A 428 -5.52 13.16 37.41
N LYS A 429 -6.80 12.73 37.53
CA LYS A 429 -7.42 12.40 38.81
C LYS A 429 -7.45 10.91 39.11
N THR A 430 -7.22 10.06 38.11
CA THR A 430 -7.33 8.60 38.30
C THR A 430 -6.14 7.89 37.65
N THR A 431 -5.49 7.00 38.40
CA THR A 431 -4.57 6.01 37.85
C THR A 431 -5.37 4.92 37.16
N LEU A 432 -5.22 4.79 35.83
CA LEU A 432 -5.88 3.80 34.99
C LEU A 432 -5.09 2.47 34.93
N MET A 433 -3.76 2.56 34.88
CA MET A 433 -2.83 1.44 34.85
C MET A 433 -1.49 1.88 35.42
N SER A 434 -0.78 0.98 36.08
CA SER A 434 0.59 1.18 36.54
C SER A 434 1.35 -0.14 36.55
N THR A 435 2.55 -0.14 35.96
CA THR A 435 3.45 -1.31 35.96
C THR A 435 4.89 -0.87 36.17
N LYS A 436 5.75 -1.85 36.49
CA LYS A 436 7.18 -1.65 36.63
C LYS A 436 7.98 -2.80 36.04
N PHE A 437 9.21 -2.51 35.62
CA PHE A 437 10.15 -3.53 35.16
C PHE A 437 11.60 -3.18 35.51
N GLY A 438 12.45 -4.18 35.42
CA GLY A 438 13.87 -4.06 35.74
C GLY A 438 14.49 -5.39 36.15
N SER A 439 15.79 -5.38 36.41
CA SER A 439 16.56 -6.56 36.81
C SER A 439 17.02 -6.53 38.28
N GLY A 440 16.63 -5.54 39.09
CA GLY A 440 17.07 -5.39 40.48
C GLY A 440 16.74 -4.01 41.06
N ASN A 441 17.51 -3.62 42.11
CA ASN A 441 17.26 -2.41 42.87
C ASN A 441 17.91 -1.15 42.30
N GLN A 442 18.57 -1.24 41.15
CA GLN A 442 19.19 -0.10 40.44
C GLN A 442 18.40 0.24 39.19
N VAL A 443 18.48 1.50 38.78
CA VAL A 443 17.96 1.94 37.52
C VAL A 443 18.70 1.19 36.40
N ASN A 444 17.97 0.55 35.50
CA ASN A 444 18.56 -0.24 34.38
C ASN A 444 18.80 0.60 33.15
N ILE A 445 17.86 1.46 32.80
CA ILE A 445 17.92 2.24 31.56
C ILE A 445 17.53 3.70 31.77
N VAL A 446 18.15 4.58 30.99
CA VAL A 446 17.78 5.97 30.80
C VAL A 446 16.71 6.03 29.68
N PRO A 447 15.48 6.50 29.95
CA PRO A 447 14.44 6.57 28.96
C PRO A 447 14.78 7.52 27.79
N THR A 448 14.51 7.10 26.53
CA THR A 448 14.75 7.91 25.32
C THR A 448 13.48 8.13 24.49
N ALA A 449 12.54 7.19 24.48
CA ALA A 449 11.28 7.32 23.77
C ALA A 449 10.15 6.51 24.40
N LEU A 450 8.93 7.01 24.24
CA LEU A 450 7.66 6.34 24.57
C LEU A 450 6.66 6.64 23.45
N GLU A 451 5.94 5.62 23.03
CA GLU A 451 4.82 5.75 22.07
C GLU A 451 3.71 4.78 22.48
N VAL A 452 2.48 5.19 22.28
CA VAL A 452 1.29 4.35 22.40
C VAL A 452 0.56 4.34 21.07
N ASP A 453 0.52 3.17 20.42
CA ASP A 453 -0.14 3.03 19.12
C ASP A 453 -1.68 3.05 19.24
N ASP A 454 -2.35 3.00 18.09
CA ASP A 454 -3.81 2.97 18.03
C ASP A 454 -4.40 1.68 18.63
N CYS A 455 -3.60 0.63 18.78
CA CYS A 455 -3.91 -0.62 19.48
C CYS A 455 -3.73 -0.52 21.00
N LEU A 456 -3.24 0.60 21.48
CA LEU A 456 -2.83 0.83 22.87
C LEU A 456 -1.67 -0.07 23.33
N ASN A 457 -0.88 -0.59 22.36
CA ASN A 457 0.41 -1.18 22.69
C ASN A 457 1.37 -0.07 23.13
N ILE A 458 2.25 -0.40 24.07
CA ILE A 458 3.16 0.55 24.67
C ILE A 458 4.58 0.21 24.21
N PHE A 459 5.20 1.12 23.49
CA PHE A 459 6.57 0.99 22.97
C PHE A 459 7.49 1.87 23.79
N ILE A 460 8.59 1.31 24.24
CA ILE A 460 9.63 2.08 24.94
C ILE A 460 11.01 1.79 24.36
N SER A 461 11.88 2.80 24.46
CA SER A 461 13.31 2.74 24.22
C SER A 461 14.08 3.37 25.37
N GLY A 462 15.24 2.80 25.67
CA GLY A 462 16.17 3.36 26.63
C GLY A 462 17.52 2.69 26.53
N TRP A 463 18.55 3.29 27.12
CA TRP A 463 19.91 2.79 27.16
C TRP A 463 20.41 2.68 28.58
N GLY A 464 21.37 1.81 28.83
CA GLY A 464 22.01 1.68 30.15
C GLY A 464 23.47 1.27 30.04
N GLY A 465 24.18 1.35 31.14
CA GLY A 465 25.55 0.86 31.20
C GLY A 465 26.55 1.79 31.83
N ALA A 466 27.84 1.59 31.56
CA ALA A 466 28.98 2.21 32.23
C ALA A 466 28.98 3.74 32.19
N VAL A 467 28.48 4.36 31.13
CA VAL A 467 28.39 5.83 31.00
C VAL A 467 27.51 6.44 32.10
N ASN A 468 26.42 5.77 32.47
CA ASN A 468 25.52 6.23 33.55
C ASN A 468 26.00 5.80 34.95
N GLY A 469 27.07 5.01 35.04
CA GLY A 469 27.51 4.38 36.28
C GLY A 469 27.91 5.33 37.41
N GLY A 470 28.40 6.53 37.04
CA GLY A 470 28.77 7.60 37.98
C GLY A 470 27.58 8.36 38.57
N ASN A 471 26.40 8.27 37.96
CA ASN A 471 25.17 8.96 38.36
C ASN A 471 24.24 8.00 39.14
N GLN A 472 23.32 7.35 38.40
CA GLN A 472 22.32 6.49 38.99
C GLN A 472 22.69 5.00 39.00
N GLY A 473 23.84 4.65 38.44
CA GLY A 473 24.16 3.27 38.08
C GLY A 473 23.34 2.88 36.85
N GLY A 474 23.46 1.67 36.47
CA GLY A 474 22.61 1.14 35.38
C GLY A 474 23.36 0.10 34.59
N SER A 475 22.69 -1.00 34.35
CA SER A 475 23.14 -2.04 33.46
C SER A 475 21.90 -2.64 32.84
N THR A 476 21.93 -2.81 31.53
CA THR A 476 20.86 -3.50 30.81
C THR A 476 20.86 -5.01 31.11
N ALA A 477 21.90 -5.54 31.72
CA ALA A 477 21.99 -6.96 32.04
C ALA A 477 20.83 -7.43 32.93
N GLY A 478 20.22 -8.55 32.56
CA GLY A 478 19.12 -9.16 33.30
C GLY A 478 17.74 -8.55 33.06
N LEU A 479 17.60 -7.57 32.17
CA LEU A 479 16.30 -7.14 31.69
C LEU A 479 15.60 -8.28 30.94
N PRO A 480 14.26 -8.41 31.04
CA PRO A 480 13.53 -9.46 30.34
C PRO A 480 13.65 -9.34 28.84
N VAL A 481 13.91 -10.43 28.16
CA VAL A 481 13.89 -10.51 26.67
C VAL A 481 12.92 -11.60 26.22
N THR A 482 12.34 -11.42 25.04
CA THR A 482 11.46 -12.42 24.45
C THR A 482 12.25 -13.47 23.67
N ALA A 483 11.68 -14.65 23.48
CA ALA A 483 12.35 -15.74 22.77
C ALA A 483 12.69 -15.41 21.30
N ASN A 484 11.98 -14.45 20.71
CA ASN A 484 12.20 -13.92 19.36
C ASN A 484 13.00 -12.61 19.35
N ALA A 485 13.74 -12.29 20.43
CA ALA A 485 14.57 -11.10 20.49
C ALA A 485 15.59 -11.06 19.34
N LEU A 486 15.81 -9.91 18.73
CA LEU A 486 16.89 -9.70 17.76
C LEU A 486 18.24 -10.01 18.40
N ARG A 487 18.43 -9.61 19.67
CA ARG A 487 19.60 -9.89 20.48
C ARG A 487 19.16 -10.22 21.91
N ALA A 488 19.45 -11.45 22.34
CA ALA A 488 19.05 -11.93 23.67
C ALA A 488 20.14 -11.70 24.75
N THR A 489 21.34 -11.26 24.36
CA THR A 489 22.48 -11.04 25.29
C THR A 489 22.96 -9.60 25.20
N THR A 490 23.49 -9.07 26.27
CA THR A 490 24.05 -7.72 26.43
C THR A 490 25.39 -7.80 27.16
N ASP A 491 26.29 -6.86 26.92
CA ASP A 491 27.47 -6.61 27.75
C ASP A 491 27.14 -5.74 28.99
N GLY A 492 25.88 -5.28 29.07
CA GLY A 492 25.37 -4.41 30.11
C GLY A 492 25.30 -2.93 29.76
N SER A 493 25.76 -2.54 28.56
CA SER A 493 25.87 -1.16 28.10
C SER A 493 25.24 -0.94 26.73
N ASP A 494 24.09 -1.57 26.49
CA ASP A 494 23.34 -1.55 25.23
C ASP A 494 22.07 -0.71 25.32
N PHE A 495 21.42 -0.50 24.19
CA PHE A 495 20.00 -0.12 24.11
C PHE A 495 19.10 -1.30 24.46
N TYR A 496 17.91 -0.97 24.96
CA TYR A 496 16.85 -1.91 25.24
C TYR A 496 15.54 -1.40 24.70
N PHE A 497 14.86 -2.24 23.95
CA PHE A 497 13.53 -1.99 23.39
C PHE A 497 12.52 -2.96 23.99
N LEU A 498 11.33 -2.44 24.34
CA LEU A 498 10.25 -3.21 24.95
C LEU A 498 8.91 -2.82 24.33
N VAL A 499 8.07 -3.81 24.04
CA VAL A 499 6.67 -3.63 23.62
C VAL A 499 5.76 -4.39 24.59
N LEU A 500 4.82 -3.68 25.18
CA LEU A 500 3.76 -4.25 26.00
C LEU A 500 2.42 -4.14 25.28
N SER A 501 1.55 -5.13 25.47
CA SER A 501 0.17 -5.01 24.99
C SER A 501 -0.61 -4.00 25.81
N LYS A 502 -1.80 -3.64 25.34
CA LYS A 502 -2.77 -2.75 26.01
C LYS A 502 -2.81 -2.99 27.51
N ASN A 503 -2.70 -1.89 28.30
CA ASN A 503 -2.66 -1.91 29.76
C ASN A 503 -1.56 -2.81 30.34
N ALA A 504 -0.44 -2.97 29.65
CA ALA A 504 0.65 -3.86 30.05
C ALA A 504 0.15 -5.28 30.44
N ALA A 505 -0.81 -5.82 29.68
CA ALA A 505 -1.37 -7.14 29.97
C ALA A 505 -0.35 -8.24 29.73
N THR A 506 0.48 -8.14 28.70
CA THR A 506 1.55 -9.10 28.35
C THR A 506 2.78 -8.40 27.78
N LEU A 507 3.95 -9.03 27.93
CA LEU A 507 5.16 -8.68 27.20
C LEU A 507 5.05 -9.24 25.78
N GLN A 508 5.02 -8.35 24.79
CA GLN A 508 4.90 -8.71 23.37
C GLN A 508 6.27 -8.96 22.74
N TYR A 509 7.19 -8.01 22.95
CA TYR A 509 8.53 -8.07 22.40
C TYR A 509 9.52 -7.35 23.31
N ALA A 510 10.74 -7.89 23.45
CA ALA A 510 11.82 -7.21 24.12
C ALA A 510 13.17 -7.72 23.59
N THR A 511 14.10 -6.79 23.34
CA THR A 511 15.43 -7.08 22.79
C THR A 511 16.46 -6.07 23.24
N TYR A 512 17.72 -6.49 23.25
CA TYR A 512 18.87 -5.59 23.31
C TYR A 512 19.30 -5.18 21.90
N PHE A 513 20.01 -4.05 21.80
CA PHE A 513 20.70 -3.61 20.58
C PHE A 513 21.94 -2.80 20.94
N GLY A 514 23.10 -3.25 20.50
CA GLY A 514 24.37 -2.59 20.71
C GLY A 514 25.56 -3.45 20.30
N GLY A 515 26.76 -2.93 20.47
CA GLY A 515 28.02 -3.56 20.11
C GLY A 515 28.85 -4.04 21.30
N SER A 516 30.12 -3.65 21.30
CA SER A 516 31.06 -3.88 22.40
C SER A 516 31.47 -2.58 23.11
N SER A 517 30.84 -1.46 22.72
CA SER A 517 30.99 -0.14 23.36
C SER A 517 29.74 0.19 24.17
N ALA A 518 29.82 1.23 24.97
CA ALA A 518 28.64 1.73 25.67
C ALA A 518 27.84 2.63 24.76
N GLU A 519 26.80 2.08 24.12
CA GLU A 519 25.86 2.88 23.33
C GLU A 519 24.95 3.69 24.23
N HIS A 520 24.89 5.01 24.01
CA HIS A 520 24.10 5.94 24.82
C HIS A 520 23.58 7.13 23.97
N VAL A 521 22.81 7.98 24.61
CA VAL A 521 22.33 9.27 24.08
C VAL A 521 22.67 10.36 25.07
N ASP A 522 23.20 11.46 24.58
CA ASP A 522 23.68 12.57 25.39
C ASP A 522 22.59 13.61 25.77
N GLY A 523 21.36 13.15 26.00
CA GLY A 523 20.26 13.95 26.52
C GLY A 523 19.14 14.30 25.54
N GLY A 524 19.26 13.90 24.28
CA GLY A 524 18.24 14.13 23.27
C GLY A 524 17.07 13.12 23.30
N THR A 525 16.09 13.34 22.44
CA THR A 525 14.91 12.51 22.26
C THR A 525 14.94 11.73 20.96
N SER A 526 14.44 10.51 20.98
CA SER A 526 14.16 9.69 19.80
C SER A 526 12.66 9.46 19.66
N ARG A 527 12.20 8.95 18.53
CA ARG A 527 10.76 8.83 18.25
C ARG A 527 10.39 7.47 17.71
N PHE A 528 9.22 6.99 18.13
CA PHE A 528 8.50 5.94 17.43
C PHE A 528 7.51 6.56 16.42
N SER A 529 7.23 5.86 15.33
CA SER A 529 6.02 6.12 14.55
C SER A 529 4.81 5.44 15.20
N LYS A 530 3.60 5.87 14.84
CA LYS A 530 2.35 5.25 15.32
C LYS A 530 2.19 3.78 14.89
N GLU A 531 2.92 3.36 13.85
CA GLU A 531 2.97 1.97 13.36
C GLU A 531 3.95 1.10 14.16
N GLY A 532 4.69 1.67 15.12
CA GLY A 532 5.61 0.94 15.98
C GLY A 532 7.05 0.87 15.46
N THR A 533 7.45 1.68 14.49
CA THR A 533 8.85 1.77 14.06
C THR A 533 9.62 2.76 14.95
N ILE A 534 10.76 2.35 15.54
CA ILE A 534 11.67 3.26 16.26
C ILE A 534 12.68 3.89 15.30
N TYR A 535 12.89 5.18 15.46
CA TYR A 535 13.94 6.01 14.85
C TYR A 535 14.82 6.54 15.98
N GLN A 536 15.99 5.95 16.14
CA GLN A 536 16.88 6.18 17.27
C GLN A 536 18.24 6.71 16.79
N ALA A 537 18.73 7.79 17.39
CA ALA A 537 20.13 8.21 17.30
C ALA A 537 20.91 7.74 18.52
N VAL A 538 22.17 7.42 18.35
CA VAL A 538 23.05 6.90 19.38
C VAL A 538 24.47 7.44 19.25
N CYS A 539 25.15 7.62 20.34
CA CYS A 539 26.60 7.75 20.40
C CYS A 539 27.20 6.34 20.31
N ALA A 540 27.76 5.99 19.14
CA ALA A 540 28.09 4.61 18.80
C ALA A 540 29.58 4.38 18.60
N ALA A 541 30.04 3.16 18.91
CA ALA A 541 31.40 2.68 18.71
C ALA A 541 32.48 3.56 19.34
N CYS A 542 32.19 4.18 20.50
CA CYS A 542 33.16 5.00 21.23
C CYS A 542 34.39 4.20 21.64
N SER A 543 35.55 4.87 21.72
CA SER A 543 36.84 4.28 22.18
C SER A 543 37.24 3.01 21.39
N ASN A 544 37.01 2.99 20.09
CA ASN A 544 37.28 1.86 19.19
C ASN A 544 36.41 0.61 19.46
N GLY A 545 35.24 0.78 20.06
CA GLY A 545 34.24 -0.29 20.17
C GLY A 545 33.56 -0.63 18.84
N SER A 546 32.67 -1.62 18.87
CA SER A 546 31.85 -1.98 17.71
C SER A 546 30.41 -1.50 17.87
N PHE A 547 29.74 -1.29 16.76
CA PHE A 547 28.31 -1.05 16.69
C PHE A 547 27.77 -1.85 15.50
N PRO A 548 26.66 -2.61 15.64
CA PRO A 548 26.16 -3.45 14.58
C PRO A 548 25.48 -2.61 13.50
N THR A 549 26.08 -2.57 12.30
CA THR A 549 25.51 -1.94 11.10
C THR A 549 24.91 -2.99 10.18
N THR A 550 23.93 -2.60 9.37
CA THR A 550 23.37 -3.48 8.34
C THR A 550 24.16 -3.40 7.04
N PRO A 551 24.21 -4.47 6.23
CA PRO A 551 24.88 -4.45 4.94
C PRO A 551 24.28 -3.41 3.98
N GLY A 552 25.13 -2.79 3.16
CA GLY A 552 24.71 -1.84 2.12
C GLY A 552 24.29 -0.43 2.60
N VAL A 553 24.39 -0.15 3.89
CA VAL A 553 24.13 1.21 4.40
C VAL A 553 25.21 2.19 3.96
N ILE A 554 24.88 3.48 4.00
CA ILE A 554 25.76 4.55 3.52
C ILE A 554 27.09 4.64 4.27
N ALA A 555 27.12 4.27 5.54
CA ALA A 555 28.33 4.29 6.38
C ALA A 555 28.37 3.06 7.31
N PRO A 556 28.95 1.94 6.85
CA PRO A 556 28.97 0.71 7.65
C PRO A 556 30.04 0.68 8.74
N THR A 557 30.99 1.63 8.75
CA THR A 557 32.11 1.66 9.69
C THR A 557 32.24 3.01 10.39
N ASN A 558 32.69 3.01 11.64
CA ASN A 558 33.15 4.22 12.32
C ASN A 558 34.45 4.70 11.69
N ASN A 559 34.44 5.91 11.10
CA ASN A 559 35.61 6.54 10.49
C ASN A 559 36.23 7.61 11.39
N SER A 560 35.66 7.90 12.56
CA SER A 560 36.22 8.81 13.55
C SER A 560 37.24 8.07 14.45
N ASN A 561 37.98 8.83 15.22
CA ASN A 561 38.92 8.30 16.19
C ASN A 561 38.32 8.02 17.57
N ASN A 562 37.04 8.31 17.76
CA ASN A 562 36.29 8.08 19.01
C ASN A 562 34.84 7.68 18.68
N CYS A 563 33.84 8.43 19.08
CA CYS A 563 32.42 8.13 18.82
C CYS A 563 32.00 8.56 17.42
N ASN A 564 30.94 7.92 16.92
CA ASN A 564 30.25 8.37 15.72
C ASN A 564 28.73 8.35 15.96
N LEU A 565 28.02 9.33 15.42
CA LEU A 565 26.57 9.31 15.39
C LEU A 565 26.10 8.03 14.65
N GLY A 566 25.59 7.09 15.40
CA GLY A 566 24.88 5.93 14.89
C GLY A 566 23.38 6.18 14.81
N VAL A 567 22.71 5.53 13.86
CA VAL A 567 21.26 5.55 13.74
C VAL A 567 20.71 4.15 13.60
N ILE A 568 19.53 3.92 14.20
CA ILE A 568 18.82 2.65 14.20
C ILE A 568 17.40 2.91 13.72
N LYS A 569 16.95 2.12 12.74
CA LYS A 569 15.56 2.02 12.35
C LYS A 569 15.11 0.58 12.51
N PHE A 570 14.15 0.35 13.40
CA PHE A 570 13.68 -0.98 13.75
C PHE A 570 12.15 -0.99 13.78
N ASP A 571 11.52 -1.99 13.13
CA ASP A 571 10.07 -2.14 13.07
C ASP A 571 9.61 -3.26 14.01
N PHE A 572 8.61 -2.98 14.85
CA PHE A 572 8.03 -3.94 15.78
C PHE A 572 6.77 -4.66 15.25
N GLU A 573 6.33 -4.33 14.03
CA GLU A 573 5.28 -5.02 13.29
C GLU A 573 3.96 -5.22 14.06
N THR A 574 3.44 -4.16 14.62
CA THR A 574 2.16 -4.17 15.33
C THR A 574 0.97 -3.73 14.48
N SER A 575 1.22 -3.23 13.25
CA SER A 575 0.16 -2.76 12.35
C SER A 575 -0.65 -3.91 11.76
N VAL A 576 -1.96 -3.75 11.64
CA VAL A 576 -2.86 -4.65 10.92
C VAL A 576 -2.70 -4.39 9.42
N THR A 577 -2.41 -5.44 8.66
CA THR A 577 -2.32 -5.36 7.20
C THR A 577 -3.19 -6.45 6.59
N ALA A 578 -4.23 -6.06 5.83
CA ALA A 578 -5.02 -7.00 5.07
C ALA A 578 -4.40 -7.17 3.67
N LYS A 579 -3.92 -8.37 3.38
CA LYS A 579 -3.44 -8.72 2.07
C LYS A 579 -4.11 -10.02 1.63
N ALA A 580 -5.07 -9.93 0.69
CA ALA A 580 -5.62 -11.12 0.09
C ALA A 580 -4.66 -11.62 -1.00
N ASP A 581 -4.12 -12.80 -0.79
CA ASP A 581 -3.48 -13.54 -1.86
C ASP A 581 -4.45 -14.61 -2.35
N ILE A 582 -4.77 -14.54 -3.64
CA ILE A 582 -5.56 -15.54 -4.32
C ILE A 582 -4.57 -16.52 -4.94
N ASN A 583 -4.05 -17.41 -4.13
CA ASN A 583 -3.52 -18.66 -4.63
C ASN A 583 -4.73 -19.44 -5.15
N PHE A 584 -4.87 -19.45 -6.48
CA PHE A 584 -5.91 -20.18 -7.17
C PHE A 584 -5.67 -21.69 -7.05
N ASP A 585 -6.11 -22.27 -5.97
CA ASP A 585 -6.64 -23.63 -6.06
C ASP A 585 -8.07 -23.47 -6.56
N VAL A 586 -8.19 -23.16 -7.84
CA VAL A 586 -9.44 -23.27 -8.55
C VAL A 586 -9.61 -24.78 -8.74
N ASP A 587 -10.37 -25.38 -7.89
CA ASP A 587 -11.07 -26.63 -8.19
C ASP A 587 -12.08 -26.25 -9.27
N VAL A 588 -11.54 -26.10 -10.48
CA VAL A 588 -12.32 -25.82 -11.66
C VAL A 588 -13.02 -27.14 -11.96
N ASP A 589 -14.20 -27.26 -11.43
CA ASP A 589 -15.22 -28.06 -12.09
C ASP A 589 -15.53 -27.33 -13.40
N THR A 590 -14.54 -27.42 -14.36
CA THR A 590 -14.52 -26.70 -15.63
C THR A 590 -15.68 -27.02 -16.53
N LEU A 591 -16.58 -27.88 -16.08
CA LEU A 591 -17.62 -28.50 -16.84
C LEU A 591 -19.01 -27.94 -16.48
N CYS A 592 -19.18 -27.25 -15.36
CA CYS A 592 -20.53 -26.98 -14.81
C CYS A 592 -20.84 -25.51 -14.49
N GLU A 593 -20.40 -24.50 -15.24
CA GLU A 593 -20.77 -23.05 -15.08
C GLU A 593 -20.54 -22.43 -13.70
N THR A 594 -20.29 -23.22 -12.68
CA THR A 594 -19.97 -22.76 -11.33
C THR A 594 -18.51 -23.05 -11.03
N LEU A 595 -17.77 -22.00 -10.82
CA LEU A 595 -16.38 -22.05 -10.41
C LEU A 595 -16.33 -22.00 -8.88
N ARG A 596 -15.70 -22.99 -8.28
CA ARG A 596 -15.45 -22.99 -6.85
C ARG A 596 -14.03 -22.50 -6.59
N VAL A 597 -13.92 -21.34 -5.94
CA VAL A 597 -12.63 -20.68 -5.64
C VAL A 597 -12.37 -20.75 -4.15
N LYS A 598 -11.24 -21.29 -3.76
CA LYS A 598 -10.72 -21.22 -2.39
C LYS A 598 -9.80 -20.03 -2.28
N PHE A 599 -10.10 -19.12 -1.37
CA PHE A 599 -9.31 -17.92 -1.13
C PHE A 599 -8.27 -18.17 -0.05
N GLY A 600 -7.02 -17.83 -0.32
CA GLY A 600 -5.96 -17.68 0.66
C GLY A 600 -6.05 -16.30 1.33
N ASN A 601 -5.51 -16.18 2.53
CA ASN A 601 -5.49 -14.96 3.33
C ASN A 601 -4.11 -14.80 3.97
N GLU A 602 -3.41 -13.74 3.61
CA GLU A 602 -2.11 -13.38 4.15
C GLU A 602 -2.18 -12.15 5.08
N SER A 603 -3.37 -11.81 5.59
CA SER A 603 -3.49 -10.72 6.56
C SER A 603 -2.64 -11.01 7.80
N ILE A 604 -1.88 -10.00 8.22
CA ILE A 604 -1.05 -10.04 9.41
C ILE A 604 -1.67 -9.17 10.50
N ASN A 605 -1.45 -9.54 11.77
CA ASN A 605 -1.97 -8.84 12.96
C ASN A 605 -3.49 -8.64 12.96
N ALA A 606 -4.25 -9.46 12.23
CA ALA A 606 -5.70 -9.45 12.19
C ALA A 606 -6.26 -10.72 12.84
N ASN A 607 -7.34 -10.59 13.60
CA ASN A 607 -8.00 -11.70 14.29
C ASN A 607 -9.46 -11.93 13.84
N ALA A 608 -9.98 -11.09 12.95
CA ALA A 608 -11.29 -11.24 12.32
C ALA A 608 -11.26 -10.79 10.86
N TYR A 609 -12.17 -11.34 10.05
CA TYR A 609 -12.18 -11.14 8.62
C TYR A 609 -13.60 -10.96 8.11
N SER A 610 -13.78 -10.15 7.07
CA SER A 610 -15.02 -10.02 6.32
C SER A 610 -14.72 -10.06 4.83
N TRP A 611 -15.31 -11.04 4.13
CA TRP A 611 -15.22 -11.19 2.69
C TRP A 611 -16.54 -10.79 2.04
N ASP A 612 -16.47 -10.00 0.99
CA ASP A 612 -17.55 -9.79 0.02
C ASP A 612 -17.05 -10.27 -1.35
N PHE A 613 -17.71 -11.25 -1.91
CA PHE A 613 -17.31 -11.87 -3.19
C PHE A 613 -17.92 -11.17 -4.41
N GLY A 614 -18.69 -10.09 -4.20
CA GLY A 614 -19.31 -9.34 -5.28
C GLY A 614 -20.41 -10.08 -6.05
N ASN A 615 -20.81 -11.27 -5.59
CA ASN A 615 -21.86 -12.12 -6.16
C ASN A 615 -23.03 -12.31 -5.17
N GLY A 616 -23.08 -11.53 -4.09
CA GLY A 616 -24.05 -11.64 -3.00
C GLY A 616 -23.68 -12.67 -1.91
N GLN A 617 -22.57 -13.39 -2.07
CA GLN A 617 -22.01 -14.25 -1.00
C GLN A 617 -21.02 -13.44 -0.15
N THR A 618 -21.01 -13.72 1.15
CA THR A 618 -20.07 -13.16 2.13
C THR A 618 -19.50 -14.26 3.02
N SER A 619 -18.38 -14.01 3.70
CA SER A 619 -17.78 -14.95 4.65
C SER A 619 -16.99 -14.22 5.73
N THR A 620 -16.87 -14.83 6.92
CA THR A 620 -16.01 -14.37 8.01
C THR A 620 -14.85 -15.34 8.28
N LEU A 621 -14.71 -16.39 7.50
CA LEU A 621 -13.61 -17.36 7.64
C LEU A 621 -12.29 -16.75 7.18
N ALA A 622 -11.18 -17.15 7.80
CA ALA A 622 -9.86 -16.70 7.36
C ALA A 622 -9.55 -17.14 5.92
N THR A 623 -9.89 -18.37 5.55
CA THR A 623 -9.69 -18.93 4.20
C THR A 623 -10.98 -19.51 3.67
N PRO A 624 -11.89 -18.68 3.16
CA PRO A 624 -13.19 -19.12 2.68
C PRO A 624 -13.13 -19.78 1.29
N THR A 625 -14.23 -20.44 0.95
CA THR A 625 -14.49 -20.92 -0.41
C THR A 625 -15.80 -20.31 -0.89
N ALA A 626 -15.82 -19.75 -2.11
CA ALA A 626 -17.01 -19.20 -2.73
C ALA A 626 -17.25 -19.78 -4.13
N GLN A 627 -18.52 -19.78 -4.56
CA GLN A 627 -18.91 -20.25 -5.89
C GLN A 627 -19.25 -19.05 -6.77
N PHE A 628 -18.81 -19.09 -8.03
CA PHE A 628 -19.02 -18.05 -9.01
C PHE A 628 -19.62 -18.60 -10.30
N ASN A 629 -20.47 -17.83 -10.91
CA ASN A 629 -20.87 -18.01 -12.31
C ASN A 629 -19.87 -17.29 -13.23
N ILE A 630 -20.07 -17.43 -14.54
CA ILE A 630 -19.35 -16.62 -15.54
C ILE A 630 -19.64 -15.13 -15.26
N GLY A 631 -18.62 -14.29 -15.27
CA GLY A 631 -18.76 -12.87 -15.00
C GLY A 631 -17.52 -12.22 -14.42
N SER A 632 -17.61 -10.93 -14.15
CA SER A 632 -16.57 -10.15 -13.48
C SER A 632 -17.01 -9.82 -12.07
N TYR A 633 -16.16 -10.12 -11.09
CA TYR A 633 -16.47 -9.94 -9.67
C TYR A 633 -15.42 -9.08 -8.99
N ARG A 634 -15.89 -8.22 -8.11
CA ARG A 634 -15.05 -7.42 -7.22
C ARG A 634 -15.02 -8.11 -5.85
N ILE A 635 -13.89 -8.72 -5.53
CA ILE A 635 -13.70 -9.40 -4.24
C ILE A 635 -13.09 -8.38 -3.26
N VAL A 636 -13.65 -8.29 -2.08
CA VAL A 636 -13.19 -7.42 -1.00
C VAL A 636 -12.88 -8.28 0.21
N LEU A 637 -11.66 -8.19 0.71
CA LEU A 637 -11.29 -8.68 2.05
C LEU A 637 -11.08 -7.47 2.95
N THR A 638 -11.80 -7.40 4.06
CA THR A 638 -11.51 -6.51 5.18
C THR A 638 -11.01 -7.36 6.35
N ALA A 639 -9.80 -7.05 6.79
CA ALA A 639 -9.19 -7.66 7.95
C ALA A 639 -9.27 -6.71 9.15
N PHE A 640 -9.64 -7.25 10.31
CA PHE A 640 -9.86 -6.48 11.54
C PHE A 640 -8.92 -6.98 12.63
N ASP A 641 -8.35 -6.06 13.37
CA ASP A 641 -7.95 -6.31 14.74
C ASP A 641 -9.05 -5.81 15.69
N THR A 642 -9.85 -6.71 16.21
CA THR A 642 -10.96 -6.37 17.12
C THR A 642 -10.50 -5.88 18.49
N ILE A 643 -9.20 -6.08 18.83
CA ILE A 643 -8.59 -5.59 20.06
C ILE A 643 -8.22 -4.11 19.87
N CYS A 644 -7.69 -3.78 18.71
CA CYS A 644 -7.20 -2.44 18.36
C CYS A 644 -8.26 -1.54 17.74
N ASP A 645 -9.38 -2.11 17.30
CA ASP A 645 -10.41 -1.43 16.52
C ASP A 645 -9.86 -0.85 15.19
N ILE A 646 -8.88 -1.55 14.60
CA ILE A 646 -8.24 -1.21 13.34
C ILE A 646 -8.71 -2.18 12.26
N GLN A 647 -8.92 -1.66 11.06
CA GLN A 647 -9.24 -2.47 9.89
C GLN A 647 -8.41 -2.02 8.69
N ASP A 648 -8.09 -2.98 7.83
CA ASP A 648 -7.52 -2.72 6.53
C ASP A 648 -8.27 -3.51 5.46
N THR A 649 -8.30 -2.99 4.23
CA THR A 649 -9.13 -3.54 3.15
C THR A 649 -8.34 -3.67 1.87
N VAL A 650 -8.36 -4.86 1.29
CA VAL A 650 -7.80 -5.13 -0.04
C VAL A 650 -8.91 -5.53 -1.01
N VAL A 651 -8.77 -5.06 -2.24
CA VAL A 651 -9.74 -5.28 -3.31
C VAL A 651 -9.05 -5.89 -4.51
N ILE A 652 -9.59 -7.00 -5.00
CA ILE A 652 -9.16 -7.63 -6.23
C ILE A 652 -10.33 -7.78 -7.20
N ARG A 653 -10.04 -7.95 -8.49
CA ARG A 653 -11.03 -8.22 -9.52
C ARG A 653 -10.74 -9.56 -10.18
N LEU A 654 -11.73 -10.42 -10.21
CA LEU A 654 -11.70 -11.71 -10.90
C LEU A 654 -12.61 -11.68 -12.10
N ASN A 655 -12.07 -12.06 -13.27
CA ASN A 655 -12.83 -12.18 -14.50
C ASN A 655 -12.89 -13.65 -14.88
N PHE A 656 -14.08 -14.24 -14.78
CA PHE A 656 -14.36 -15.59 -15.26
C PHE A 656 -14.95 -15.50 -16.66
N LEU A 657 -14.14 -15.81 -17.65
CA LEU A 657 -14.53 -15.85 -19.05
C LEU A 657 -15.30 -17.15 -19.33
N GLU A 658 -16.16 -17.12 -20.35
CA GLU A 658 -17.12 -18.16 -20.71
C GLU A 658 -16.63 -19.58 -20.46
N GLY A 659 -17.36 -20.30 -19.64
CA GLY A 659 -17.23 -21.74 -19.48
C GLY A 659 -17.55 -22.42 -20.80
N THR A 660 -16.90 -23.53 -21.04
CA THR A 660 -16.90 -24.23 -22.30
C THR A 660 -18.07 -25.20 -22.36
N ASN A 661 -19.25 -24.72 -22.72
CA ASN A 661 -20.36 -25.58 -23.06
C ASN A 661 -19.96 -26.53 -24.21
N PRO A 662 -20.38 -27.79 -24.18
CA PRO A 662 -20.19 -28.68 -25.30
C PRO A 662 -20.83 -28.04 -26.55
N LYS A 663 -20.15 -28.12 -27.68
CA LYS A 663 -20.66 -27.65 -28.97
C LYS A 663 -20.74 -28.86 -29.91
N ALA A 664 -21.95 -29.26 -30.27
CA ALA A 664 -22.18 -30.31 -31.23
C ALA A 664 -21.82 -29.86 -32.65
N SER A 665 -21.00 -30.62 -33.32
CA SER A 665 -20.66 -30.43 -34.73
C SER A 665 -20.32 -31.77 -35.37
N PHE A 666 -20.79 -31.98 -36.60
CA PHE A 666 -20.43 -33.16 -37.40
C PHE A 666 -20.61 -32.89 -38.90
N SER A 667 -19.98 -33.72 -39.70
CA SER A 667 -20.23 -33.82 -41.12
C SER A 667 -20.78 -35.23 -41.45
N ALA A 668 -21.63 -35.25 -42.46
CA ALA A 668 -22.16 -36.50 -43.00
C ALA A 668 -21.62 -36.66 -44.43
N ASP A 669 -20.92 -37.77 -44.64
CA ASP A 669 -20.44 -38.13 -45.99
C ASP A 669 -21.31 -39.29 -46.50
N TYR A 670 -22.00 -39.06 -47.62
CA TYR A 670 -22.88 -40.05 -48.26
C TYR A 670 -22.99 -39.75 -49.74
N GLU A 671 -23.19 -40.80 -50.53
CA GLU A 671 -23.48 -40.66 -51.96
C GLU A 671 -24.99 -40.69 -52.23
N GLU A 672 -25.57 -39.58 -52.67
CA GLU A 672 -27.00 -39.42 -52.89
C GLU A 672 -27.56 -40.41 -53.90
N CYS A 673 -26.69 -40.93 -54.79
CA CYS A 673 -27.03 -41.86 -55.86
C CYS A 673 -26.68 -43.33 -55.52
N ASP A 674 -26.17 -43.58 -54.34
CA ASP A 674 -25.79 -44.90 -53.91
C ASP A 674 -27.01 -45.75 -53.54
N ARG A 675 -27.04 -46.98 -54.04
CA ARG A 675 -28.13 -47.94 -53.78
C ARG A 675 -27.98 -48.64 -52.43
N THR A 676 -26.88 -48.37 -51.70
CA THR A 676 -26.64 -48.95 -50.36
C THR A 676 -27.20 -48.11 -49.25
N PHE A 677 -27.62 -46.87 -49.51
CA PHE A 677 -28.17 -45.88 -48.54
C PHE A 677 -27.31 -45.73 -47.29
N THR A 678 -26.00 -45.71 -47.47
CA THR A 678 -25.02 -45.64 -46.38
C THR A 678 -24.54 -44.22 -46.12
N VAL A 679 -24.43 -43.78 -44.82
CA VAL A 679 -23.86 -42.51 -44.42
C VAL A 679 -22.72 -42.75 -43.46
N THR A 680 -21.60 -42.08 -43.65
CA THR A 680 -20.47 -42.03 -42.74
C THR A 680 -20.49 -40.71 -42.01
N LEU A 681 -20.51 -40.75 -40.66
CA LEU A 681 -20.59 -39.56 -39.84
C LEU A 681 -19.22 -39.27 -39.19
N SER A 682 -18.72 -38.07 -39.42
CA SER A 682 -17.49 -37.59 -38.79
C SER A 682 -17.82 -36.57 -37.72
N ASN A 683 -17.62 -36.91 -36.46
CA ASN A 683 -17.92 -36.06 -35.31
C ASN A 683 -16.76 -35.07 -35.05
N THR A 684 -17.07 -33.78 -35.09
CA THR A 684 -16.15 -32.68 -34.81
C THR A 684 -16.60 -31.86 -33.59
N SER A 685 -17.47 -32.44 -32.75
CA SER A 685 -17.94 -31.79 -31.50
C SER A 685 -16.77 -31.49 -30.58
N ASN A 686 -16.87 -30.34 -29.92
CA ASN A 686 -15.85 -29.87 -29.00
C ASN A 686 -16.38 -29.92 -27.56
N LYS A 687 -15.50 -30.25 -26.60
CA LYS A 687 -15.79 -30.26 -25.15
C LYS A 687 -16.95 -31.17 -24.75
N SER A 688 -17.05 -32.32 -25.36
CA SER A 688 -18.00 -33.39 -25.09
C SER A 688 -17.27 -34.72 -24.98
N ASN A 689 -17.74 -35.57 -24.07
CA ASN A 689 -17.24 -36.93 -23.84
C ASN A 689 -18.30 -38.03 -23.98
N GLY A 690 -19.53 -37.65 -24.26
CA GLY A 690 -20.66 -38.51 -24.57
C GLY A 690 -21.40 -38.07 -25.83
N TYR A 691 -21.95 -39.00 -26.56
CA TYR A 691 -22.62 -38.75 -27.84
C TYR A 691 -23.91 -39.57 -27.93
N LEU A 692 -24.94 -38.97 -28.49
CA LEU A 692 -26.18 -39.65 -28.84
C LEU A 692 -26.61 -39.22 -30.24
N TRP A 693 -26.60 -40.18 -31.16
CA TRP A 693 -27.05 -40.00 -32.51
C TRP A 693 -28.46 -40.50 -32.67
N ASP A 694 -29.30 -39.78 -33.37
CA ASP A 694 -30.62 -40.15 -33.83
C ASP A 694 -30.60 -40.05 -35.37
N PHE A 695 -30.78 -41.14 -36.06
CA PHE A 695 -30.69 -41.21 -37.48
C PHE A 695 -31.96 -40.77 -38.23
N GLY A 696 -33.03 -40.47 -37.50
CA GLY A 696 -34.28 -39.96 -38.05
C GLY A 696 -35.20 -41.06 -38.60
N ASP A 697 -34.89 -42.34 -38.42
CA ASP A 697 -35.71 -43.53 -38.77
C ASP A 697 -36.13 -44.32 -37.54
N GLY A 698 -35.87 -43.77 -36.32
CA GLY A 698 -36.14 -44.39 -35.03
C GLY A 698 -34.95 -45.13 -34.43
N ASN A 699 -33.84 -45.28 -35.15
CA ASN A 699 -32.63 -45.91 -34.64
C ASN A 699 -31.64 -44.88 -34.09
N GLN A 700 -30.84 -45.26 -33.11
CA GLN A 700 -29.90 -44.42 -32.38
C GLN A 700 -28.54 -45.10 -32.22
N SER A 701 -27.48 -44.31 -31.95
CA SER A 701 -26.15 -44.76 -31.64
C SER A 701 -25.47 -43.87 -30.60
N THR A 702 -24.59 -44.45 -29.80
CA THR A 702 -23.71 -43.73 -28.85
C THR A 702 -22.26 -43.75 -29.28
N SER A 703 -21.94 -44.27 -30.45
CA SER A 703 -20.60 -44.30 -31.02
C SER A 703 -20.11 -42.88 -31.27
N GLN A 704 -18.81 -42.61 -31.13
CA GLN A 704 -18.22 -41.32 -31.41
C GLN A 704 -18.41 -40.89 -32.89
N ALA A 705 -18.23 -41.83 -33.82
CA ALA A 705 -18.33 -41.60 -35.26
C ALA A 705 -18.97 -42.83 -35.92
N PRO A 706 -20.33 -42.94 -35.95
CA PRO A 706 -20.98 -44.12 -36.50
C PRO A 706 -21.03 -44.07 -38.03
N ILE A 707 -21.00 -45.29 -38.61
CA ILE A 707 -21.43 -45.51 -40.01
C ILE A 707 -22.79 -46.13 -39.91
N TYR A 708 -23.77 -45.60 -40.66
CA TYR A 708 -25.14 -46.04 -40.59
C TYR A 708 -25.71 -46.32 -42.01
N GLN A 709 -26.44 -47.45 -42.14
CA GLN A 709 -27.08 -47.85 -43.37
C GLN A 709 -28.63 -47.85 -43.21
N TYR A 710 -29.34 -47.09 -44.04
CA TYR A 710 -30.80 -47.04 -44.05
C TYR A 710 -31.37 -48.22 -44.82
N SER A 711 -32.53 -48.73 -44.38
CA SER A 711 -33.20 -49.86 -45.01
C SER A 711 -34.00 -49.49 -46.26
N ALA A 712 -34.31 -48.23 -46.48
CA ALA A 712 -35.13 -47.74 -47.58
C ALA A 712 -34.66 -46.35 -48.06
N PRO A 713 -34.95 -46.01 -49.34
CA PRO A 713 -34.73 -44.63 -49.79
C PRO A 713 -35.65 -43.65 -49.04
N GLY A 714 -35.15 -42.47 -48.77
CA GLY A 714 -35.91 -41.42 -48.04
C GLY A 714 -35.10 -40.21 -47.68
N THR A 715 -35.75 -39.27 -47.02
CA THR A 715 -35.08 -38.10 -46.42
C THR A 715 -35.03 -38.30 -44.92
N TYR A 716 -33.83 -38.30 -44.35
CA TYR A 716 -33.61 -38.58 -42.95
C TYR A 716 -32.92 -37.35 -42.29
N ARG A 717 -33.39 -36.97 -41.10
CA ARG A 717 -32.77 -35.96 -40.29
C ARG A 717 -31.89 -36.59 -39.28
N ILE A 718 -30.60 -36.56 -39.49
CA ILE A 718 -29.61 -37.05 -38.51
C ILE A 718 -29.40 -35.97 -37.49
N ARG A 719 -29.49 -36.29 -36.24
CA ARG A 719 -29.28 -35.38 -35.11
C ARG A 719 -28.17 -35.95 -34.22
N LEU A 720 -27.21 -35.09 -33.87
CA LEU A 720 -26.21 -35.40 -32.87
C LEU A 720 -26.48 -34.56 -31.63
N ARG A 721 -26.57 -35.24 -30.50
CA ARG A 721 -26.50 -34.63 -29.17
C ARG A 721 -25.12 -34.93 -28.58
N ALA A 722 -24.30 -33.91 -28.44
CA ALA A 722 -22.99 -33.96 -27.81
C ALA A 722 -23.15 -33.61 -26.32
N LEU A 723 -22.77 -34.54 -25.46
CA LEU A 723 -22.94 -34.43 -24.02
C LEU A 723 -21.61 -34.28 -23.33
N ASP A 724 -21.60 -33.43 -22.33
CA ASP A 724 -20.67 -33.52 -21.23
C ASP A 724 -21.31 -34.34 -20.11
N THR A 725 -20.84 -35.57 -19.94
CA THR A 725 -21.42 -36.51 -18.97
C THR A 725 -21.10 -36.15 -17.54
N THR A 726 -20.10 -35.28 -17.29
CA THR A 726 -19.68 -34.83 -15.96
C THR A 726 -20.63 -33.75 -15.42
N CYS A 727 -21.07 -32.84 -16.30
CA CYS A 727 -21.96 -31.72 -15.94
C CYS A 727 -23.40 -31.90 -16.36
N GLY A 728 -23.72 -32.95 -17.11
CA GLY A 728 -25.04 -33.17 -17.63
C GLY A 728 -25.49 -32.17 -18.70
N LYS A 729 -24.57 -31.34 -19.24
CA LYS A 729 -24.85 -30.37 -20.28
C LYS A 729 -24.73 -30.98 -21.68
N TRP A 730 -25.51 -30.46 -22.59
CA TRP A 730 -25.51 -30.94 -23.95
C TRP A 730 -25.82 -29.83 -24.96
N ASP A 731 -25.35 -30.02 -26.19
CA ASP A 731 -25.69 -29.27 -27.37
C ASP A 731 -26.15 -30.20 -28.48
N THR A 732 -26.95 -29.69 -29.41
CA THR A 732 -27.53 -30.49 -30.46
C THR A 732 -27.40 -29.82 -31.80
N THR A 733 -26.94 -30.58 -32.81
CA THR A 733 -26.93 -30.14 -34.21
C THR A 733 -27.57 -31.21 -35.07
N SER A 734 -28.03 -30.86 -36.28
CA SER A 734 -28.64 -31.83 -37.21
C SER A 734 -28.34 -31.50 -38.65
N VAL A 735 -28.29 -32.57 -39.48
CA VAL A 735 -28.12 -32.51 -40.92
C VAL A 735 -29.22 -33.36 -41.56
N LEU A 736 -29.69 -32.94 -42.76
CA LEU A 736 -30.59 -33.75 -43.59
C LEU A 736 -29.76 -34.52 -44.61
N VAL A 737 -29.96 -35.83 -44.67
CA VAL A 737 -29.44 -36.72 -45.72
C VAL A 737 -30.58 -37.27 -46.54
N LYS A 738 -30.38 -37.44 -47.85
CA LYS A 738 -31.44 -37.90 -48.73
C LYS A 738 -30.92 -38.95 -49.70
N PHE A 739 -31.63 -40.10 -49.71
CA PHE A 739 -31.37 -41.23 -50.59
C PHE A 739 -32.60 -41.50 -51.45
N GLY A 740 -32.45 -41.75 -52.76
CA GLY A 740 -33.52 -42.25 -53.68
C GLY A 740 -33.55 -41.56 -55.02
N ASN A 741 -34.37 -42.14 -55.92
CA ASN A 741 -34.48 -41.67 -57.31
C ASN A 741 -35.38 -40.44 -57.49
N ASP A 742 -36.21 -40.06 -56.50
CA ASP A 742 -37.06 -38.89 -56.54
C ASP A 742 -36.38 -37.75 -55.75
N LYS A 743 -35.41 -37.13 -56.36
CA LYS A 743 -34.78 -35.93 -55.82
C LYS A 743 -35.66 -34.73 -56.05
N PRO A 744 -35.92 -33.86 -55.08
CA PRO A 744 -36.12 -32.48 -55.39
C PRO A 744 -34.83 -31.93 -55.97
N GLY A 745 -34.98 -31.20 -57.05
CA GLY A 745 -33.89 -30.39 -57.57
C GLY A 745 -33.32 -29.44 -56.47
N PRO A 746 -32.24 -28.79 -56.75
CA PRO A 746 -31.66 -27.81 -55.81
C PRO A 746 -32.71 -26.82 -55.32
N ASP A 747 -32.75 -26.48 -54.03
CA ASP A 747 -33.59 -25.42 -53.51
C ASP A 747 -33.07 -24.12 -54.07
N ILE A 748 -33.83 -23.54 -55.02
CA ILE A 748 -33.43 -22.34 -55.77
C ILE A 748 -34.29 -21.16 -55.34
N SER A 749 -33.66 -20.16 -54.75
CA SER A 749 -34.26 -18.87 -54.50
C SER A 749 -33.72 -17.85 -55.46
N LEU A 750 -34.61 -16.98 -55.99
CA LEU A 750 -34.22 -15.83 -56.78
C LEU A 750 -34.18 -14.62 -55.84
N ALA A 751 -33.01 -13.95 -55.79
CA ALA A 751 -32.90 -12.65 -55.20
C ALA A 751 -32.92 -11.61 -56.32
N PRO A 752 -34.05 -11.00 -56.69
CA PRO A 752 -34.07 -9.91 -57.65
C PRO A 752 -33.37 -8.70 -57.02
N ASP A 753 -32.40 -8.15 -57.73
CA ASP A 753 -31.81 -6.86 -57.39
C ASP A 753 -32.87 -5.77 -57.60
N THR A 754 -33.33 -5.12 -56.54
CA THR A 754 -34.50 -4.24 -56.53
C THR A 754 -34.19 -2.78 -56.88
N CYS A 755 -32.99 -2.51 -57.36
CA CYS A 755 -32.60 -1.17 -57.88
C CYS A 755 -32.89 -1.09 -59.38
N PHE A 756 -33.96 -0.40 -59.75
CA PHE A 756 -34.54 -0.44 -61.09
C PHE A 756 -33.90 0.57 -62.02
N ASP A 757 -33.03 0.10 -62.97
CA ASP A 757 -32.64 0.79 -64.21
C ASP A 757 -33.27 0.13 -65.48
N GLY A 758 -34.30 -0.67 -65.30
CA GLY A 758 -34.93 -1.47 -66.33
C GLY A 758 -34.29 -2.84 -66.57
N ARG A 759 -33.35 -3.26 -65.83
CA ARG A 759 -32.70 -4.58 -65.87
C ARG A 759 -32.97 -5.39 -64.60
N ILE A 760 -33.23 -6.68 -64.74
CA ILE A 760 -33.30 -7.64 -63.59
C ILE A 760 -32.06 -8.50 -63.67
N ARG A 761 -31.27 -8.46 -62.58
CA ARG A 761 -30.21 -9.43 -62.38
C ARG A 761 -30.83 -10.59 -61.58
N LEU A 762 -30.72 -11.76 -62.15
CA LEU A 762 -31.18 -13.01 -61.56
C LEU A 762 -29.93 -13.76 -61.07
N ASP A 763 -29.85 -14.04 -59.78
CA ASP A 763 -28.80 -14.84 -59.18
C ASP A 763 -29.45 -16.07 -58.51
N ILE A 764 -28.86 -17.23 -58.75
CA ILE A 764 -29.33 -18.49 -58.14
C ILE A 764 -28.57 -18.71 -56.86
N ASP A 765 -29.29 -18.62 -55.70
CA ASP A 765 -28.78 -19.05 -54.42
C ASP A 765 -29.25 -20.47 -54.15
N TYR A 766 -28.31 -21.43 -54.04
CA TYR A 766 -28.56 -22.79 -53.61
C TYR A 766 -27.53 -23.21 -52.56
N GLY A 767 -27.78 -22.98 -51.31
CA GLY A 767 -27.04 -23.24 -50.09
C GLY A 767 -26.05 -24.43 -50.08
N GLY A 768 -24.93 -24.38 -50.86
CA GLY A 768 -23.87 -25.38 -50.84
C GLY A 768 -22.76 -25.20 -51.86
N ASP A 769 -21.55 -25.61 -51.55
CA ASP A 769 -20.34 -25.53 -52.38
C ASP A 769 -20.35 -26.62 -53.46
N THR A 770 -21.06 -26.33 -54.58
CA THR A 770 -21.07 -27.25 -55.70
C THR A 770 -21.11 -26.53 -57.07
N THR A 771 -20.15 -25.65 -57.33
CA THR A 771 -19.98 -24.87 -58.55
C THR A 771 -19.90 -25.72 -59.84
N THR A 772 -19.84 -27.03 -59.75
CA THR A 772 -19.67 -27.90 -60.93
C THR A 772 -20.75 -28.99 -61.07
N ARG A 773 -21.72 -29.12 -60.13
CA ARG A 773 -22.71 -30.21 -60.12
C ARG A 773 -23.88 -29.97 -61.03
N TYR A 774 -24.38 -28.75 -61.16
CA TYR A 774 -25.57 -28.43 -61.97
C TYR A 774 -25.24 -27.54 -63.15
N LEU A 775 -25.79 -27.85 -64.28
CA LEU A 775 -25.86 -26.96 -65.46
C LEU A 775 -27.22 -26.27 -65.45
N PHE A 776 -27.25 -24.94 -65.48
CA PHE A 776 -28.46 -24.12 -65.48
C PHE A 776 -28.77 -23.56 -66.85
N ARG A 777 -30.07 -23.63 -67.28
CA ARG A 777 -30.53 -23.12 -68.54
C ARG A 777 -31.82 -22.29 -68.33
N TRP A 778 -31.74 -21.00 -68.54
CA TRP A 778 -32.85 -20.07 -68.42
C TRP A 778 -33.61 -19.92 -69.73
N THR A 779 -34.96 -19.82 -69.62
CA THR A 779 -35.79 -19.45 -70.77
C THR A 779 -36.68 -18.26 -70.39
N PHE A 780 -36.53 -17.15 -71.15
CA PHE A 780 -37.22 -15.91 -70.85
C PHE A 780 -38.52 -15.78 -71.64
N PRO A 781 -39.48 -14.91 -71.23
CA PRO A 781 -40.78 -14.75 -71.88
C PRO A 781 -40.70 -14.34 -73.37
N ASN A 782 -39.62 -13.77 -73.79
CA ASN A 782 -39.38 -13.41 -75.25
C ASN A 782 -38.72 -14.53 -76.03
N GLY A 783 -38.60 -15.76 -75.46
CA GLY A 783 -38.01 -16.90 -76.12
C GLY A 783 -36.48 -16.95 -76.19
N ILE A 784 -35.81 -16.02 -75.53
CA ILE A 784 -34.34 -16.05 -75.39
C ILE A 784 -33.97 -17.11 -74.39
N VAL A 785 -32.90 -17.86 -74.67
CA VAL A 785 -32.29 -18.87 -73.77
C VAL A 785 -30.90 -18.41 -73.35
N ASP A 786 -30.61 -18.44 -72.07
CA ASP A 786 -29.29 -18.18 -71.48
C ASP A 786 -28.85 -19.32 -70.57
N THR A 787 -27.53 -19.44 -70.36
CA THR A 787 -26.95 -20.53 -69.53
C THR A 787 -26.01 -19.91 -68.51
N GLY A 788 -26.17 -20.29 -67.25
CA GLY A 788 -25.32 -19.82 -66.21
C GLY A 788 -26.06 -19.63 -64.91
N ARG A 789 -25.29 -19.45 -63.85
CA ARG A 789 -25.77 -19.24 -62.46
C ARG A 789 -26.32 -17.80 -62.30
N VAL A 790 -25.75 -16.85 -62.99
CA VAL A 790 -26.16 -15.44 -62.97
C VAL A 790 -26.54 -15.03 -64.35
N THR A 791 -27.73 -14.43 -64.54
CA THR A 791 -28.16 -13.86 -65.86
C THR A 791 -28.82 -12.52 -65.62
N VAL A 792 -28.85 -11.72 -66.66
CA VAL A 792 -29.47 -10.37 -66.68
C VAL A 792 -30.53 -10.30 -67.77
N TYR A 793 -31.79 -10.05 -67.39
CA TYR A 793 -32.91 -9.87 -68.33
C TYR A 793 -33.35 -8.43 -68.37
N GLN A 794 -33.46 -7.87 -69.62
CA GLN A 794 -33.97 -6.54 -69.85
C GLN A 794 -35.51 -6.56 -69.92
N VAL A 795 -36.18 -5.84 -69.00
CA VAL A 795 -37.65 -5.80 -68.94
C VAL A 795 -38.22 -4.62 -69.62
N PRO A 796 -39.22 -4.82 -70.51
CA PRO A 796 -39.74 -3.73 -71.36
C PRO A 796 -40.70 -2.76 -70.61
N ALA A 797 -41.36 -3.17 -69.53
CA ALA A 797 -42.31 -2.34 -68.74
C ALA A 797 -42.55 -2.95 -67.32
N SER A 798 -43.23 -2.18 -66.46
CA SER A 798 -43.74 -2.75 -65.17
C SER A 798 -44.77 -3.83 -65.41
N GLY A 799 -44.68 -5.00 -64.83
CA GLY A 799 -45.58 -6.12 -65.03
C GLY A 799 -45.14 -7.40 -64.33
N THR A 800 -45.90 -8.47 -64.55
CA THR A 800 -45.59 -9.79 -64.02
C THR A 800 -44.94 -10.62 -65.15
N TYR A 801 -43.75 -11.16 -64.85
CA TYR A 801 -42.97 -11.97 -65.80
C TYR A 801 -42.78 -13.37 -65.27
N THR A 802 -42.98 -14.38 -66.14
CA THR A 802 -42.76 -15.78 -65.81
C THR A 802 -41.47 -16.26 -66.48
N LEU A 803 -40.54 -16.77 -65.69
CA LEU A 803 -39.23 -17.27 -66.10
C LEU A 803 -39.18 -18.78 -65.95
N PHE A 804 -38.53 -19.50 -66.80
CA PHE A 804 -38.33 -20.93 -66.72
C PHE A 804 -36.84 -21.21 -66.56
N LEU A 805 -36.51 -22.12 -65.60
CA LEU A 805 -35.15 -22.57 -65.35
C LEU A 805 -35.09 -24.09 -65.36
N GLU A 806 -34.18 -24.66 -66.10
CA GLU A 806 -33.81 -26.05 -66.05
C GLU A 806 -32.46 -26.18 -65.33
N ALA A 807 -32.41 -27.00 -64.24
CA ALA A 807 -31.18 -27.39 -63.57
C ALA A 807 -30.89 -28.85 -63.90
N ILE A 808 -29.77 -29.10 -64.53
CA ILE A 808 -29.34 -30.44 -64.96
C ILE A 808 -28.26 -30.90 -64.02
N ASP A 809 -28.54 -31.94 -63.23
CA ASP A 809 -27.57 -32.56 -62.30
C ASP A 809 -26.59 -33.45 -63.13
N LEU A 810 -25.36 -32.99 -63.24
CA LEU A 810 -24.32 -33.69 -64.03
C LEU A 810 -23.83 -34.97 -63.38
N LYS A 811 -24.05 -35.13 -62.04
CA LYS A 811 -23.59 -36.34 -61.27
C LYS A 811 -24.64 -37.49 -61.36
N CYS A 812 -25.93 -37.14 -61.32
CA CYS A 812 -27.02 -38.11 -61.31
C CYS A 812 -27.84 -38.16 -62.65
N ASN A 813 -27.50 -37.30 -63.61
CA ASN A 813 -28.17 -37.17 -64.91
C ASN A 813 -29.70 -36.94 -64.82
N ALA A 814 -30.12 -36.13 -63.80
CA ALA A 814 -31.49 -35.72 -63.57
C ALA A 814 -31.72 -34.25 -64.00
N VAL A 815 -32.89 -33.99 -64.63
CA VAL A 815 -33.30 -32.67 -65.07
C VAL A 815 -34.44 -32.17 -64.16
N PHE A 816 -34.28 -30.99 -63.57
CA PHE A 816 -35.26 -30.33 -62.74
C PHE A 816 -35.73 -29.04 -63.40
N THR A 817 -37.03 -28.82 -63.44
CA THR A 817 -37.61 -27.58 -64.03
C THR A 817 -38.25 -26.74 -62.97
N TYR A 818 -37.99 -25.41 -63.01
CA TYR A 818 -38.51 -24.43 -62.08
C TYR A 818 -39.19 -23.32 -62.89
N THR A 819 -40.30 -22.81 -62.31
CA THR A 819 -41.02 -21.69 -62.89
C THR A 819 -41.10 -20.57 -61.85
N PHE A 820 -40.57 -19.41 -62.15
CA PHE A 820 -40.58 -18.26 -61.29
C PHE A 820 -41.47 -17.18 -61.84
N THR A 821 -42.35 -16.64 -61.04
CA THR A 821 -43.20 -15.49 -61.41
C THR A 821 -42.81 -14.31 -60.53
N THR A 822 -42.25 -13.25 -61.11
CA THR A 822 -41.85 -12.04 -60.40
C THR A 822 -42.67 -10.85 -60.86
N ALA A 823 -43.15 -10.02 -59.92
CA ALA A 823 -43.90 -8.78 -60.19
C ALA A 823 -42.98 -7.59 -59.86
N LEU A 824 -42.82 -6.67 -60.83
CA LEU A 824 -42.03 -5.48 -60.67
C LEU A 824 -42.89 -4.26 -60.47
N LEU A 825 -42.78 -3.59 -59.37
CA LEU A 825 -43.47 -2.36 -59.02
C LEU A 825 -42.47 -1.21 -58.82
N ARG A 826 -42.83 -0.04 -59.39
CA ARG A 826 -42.10 1.21 -59.14
C ARG A 826 -42.42 1.70 -57.73
N ILE A 827 -41.47 1.67 -56.78
CA ILE A 827 -41.68 2.11 -55.40
C ILE A 827 -41.13 3.52 -55.23
N ASN A 828 -41.98 4.47 -54.75
CA ASN A 828 -41.55 5.77 -54.25
C ASN A 828 -40.83 5.58 -52.93
N GLN A 829 -39.59 5.98 -52.86
CA GLN A 829 -38.73 5.81 -51.64
C GLN A 829 -39.08 6.84 -50.57
N ARG A 830 -39.20 6.43 -49.30
CA ARG A 830 -39.20 7.29 -48.12
C ARG A 830 -38.01 6.97 -47.25
N VAL A 831 -37.17 8.00 -47.05
CA VAL A 831 -36.06 7.92 -46.06
C VAL A 831 -36.62 8.23 -44.67
N PHE A 832 -36.33 7.41 -43.69
CA PHE A 832 -36.66 7.64 -42.29
C PHE A 832 -35.40 7.99 -41.52
N ILE A 833 -35.38 9.15 -40.84
CA ILE A 833 -34.27 9.67 -40.05
C ILE A 833 -34.75 9.84 -38.61
N PRO A 834 -34.16 9.15 -37.63
CA PRO A 834 -34.50 9.31 -36.24
C PRO A 834 -34.17 10.71 -35.70
N ASN A 835 -34.87 11.19 -34.68
CA ASN A 835 -34.61 12.50 -34.06
C ASN A 835 -33.95 12.40 -32.68
N ALA A 836 -33.78 11.19 -32.14
CA ALA A 836 -33.06 10.93 -30.90
C ALA A 836 -32.55 9.49 -30.83
N PHE A 837 -31.52 9.25 -30.02
CA PHE A 837 -31.03 7.91 -29.69
C PHE A 837 -30.37 7.92 -28.31
N THR A 838 -30.29 6.74 -27.65
CA THR A 838 -29.93 6.58 -26.23
C THR A 838 -28.91 5.45 -26.08
N PRO A 839 -27.60 5.70 -26.31
CA PRO A 839 -26.56 4.67 -26.16
C PRO A 839 -26.25 4.44 -24.67
N ASN A 840 -27.16 3.77 -23.96
CA ASN A 840 -27.13 3.47 -22.53
C ASN A 840 -26.92 1.97 -22.21
N GLY A 841 -26.81 1.11 -23.27
CA GLY A 841 -26.54 -0.32 -23.15
C GLY A 841 -27.79 -1.18 -22.87
N ASP A 842 -28.99 -0.63 -23.01
CA ASP A 842 -30.27 -1.37 -22.80
C ASP A 842 -30.76 -2.14 -24.05
N GLY A 843 -30.06 -1.98 -25.18
CA GLY A 843 -30.38 -2.62 -26.46
C GLY A 843 -31.45 -1.91 -27.29
N VAL A 844 -31.98 -0.76 -26.86
CA VAL A 844 -33.01 0.00 -27.54
C VAL A 844 -32.48 1.39 -27.92
N ASN A 845 -32.58 1.75 -29.21
CA ASN A 845 -32.13 3.04 -29.76
C ASN A 845 -30.63 3.37 -29.45
N GLU A 846 -29.79 2.37 -29.39
CA GLU A 846 -28.36 2.50 -29.10
C GLU A 846 -27.55 3.28 -30.15
N LYS A 847 -28.14 3.51 -31.32
CA LYS A 847 -27.45 4.03 -32.51
C LYS A 847 -28.33 4.99 -33.29
N PHE A 848 -27.70 6.03 -33.81
CA PHE A 848 -28.33 6.86 -34.84
C PHE A 848 -28.13 6.21 -36.21
N GLU A 849 -29.16 5.56 -36.71
CA GLU A 849 -29.16 4.79 -37.94
C GLU A 849 -30.31 5.27 -38.86
N ILE A 850 -29.97 5.64 -40.08
CA ILE A 850 -30.96 6.06 -41.07
C ILE A 850 -31.55 4.83 -41.76
N LYS A 851 -32.86 4.72 -41.81
CA LYS A 851 -33.57 3.64 -42.49
C LYS A 851 -34.05 4.12 -43.90
N GLY A 852 -33.69 3.38 -44.94
CA GLY A 852 -34.04 3.66 -46.31
C GLY A 852 -33.48 2.62 -47.26
N ASN A 853 -33.66 2.80 -48.54
CA ASN A 853 -33.19 1.84 -49.53
C ASN A 853 -31.76 2.24 -50.04
N ASN A 854 -30.83 1.28 -49.97
CA ASN A 854 -29.40 1.47 -50.22
C ASN A 854 -29.02 1.42 -51.73
N CYS A 855 -29.83 1.98 -52.60
CA CYS A 855 -29.57 1.94 -54.06
C CYS A 855 -28.71 3.10 -54.58
N ASP A 856 -28.34 4.07 -53.77
CA ASP A 856 -27.53 5.20 -54.16
C ASP A 856 -26.11 5.17 -53.60
N LEU A 857 -25.10 5.00 -54.43
CA LEU A 857 -23.67 5.00 -54.13
C LEU A 857 -23.08 6.40 -53.86
N LYS A 858 -23.89 7.47 -53.89
CA LYS A 858 -23.40 8.86 -53.74
C LYS A 858 -23.96 9.60 -52.54
N SER A 859 -24.66 8.91 -51.66
CA SER A 859 -25.19 9.51 -50.43
C SER A 859 -24.13 9.77 -49.42
N THR A 860 -24.19 10.92 -48.73
CA THR A 860 -23.28 11.26 -47.62
C THR A 860 -24.06 11.78 -46.42
N LEU A 861 -23.69 11.34 -45.24
CA LEU A 861 -24.22 11.83 -43.95
C LEU A 861 -23.10 12.49 -43.15
N VAL A 862 -23.35 13.73 -42.67
CA VAL A 862 -22.45 14.44 -41.76
C VAL A 862 -23.26 14.84 -40.51
N ILE A 863 -22.71 14.62 -39.33
CA ILE A 863 -23.29 15.06 -38.04
C ILE A 863 -22.32 16.04 -37.39
N LEU A 864 -22.87 17.16 -36.91
CA LEU A 864 -22.14 18.29 -36.36
C LEU A 864 -22.58 18.53 -34.91
N ASN A 865 -21.64 18.91 -34.02
CA ASN A 865 -21.97 19.40 -32.70
C ASN A 865 -22.47 20.87 -32.73
N SER A 866 -22.88 21.38 -31.56
CA SER A 866 -23.37 22.77 -31.38
C SER A 866 -22.37 23.87 -31.77
N PHE A 867 -21.07 23.52 -31.91
CA PHE A 867 -19.98 24.42 -32.34
C PHE A 867 -19.68 24.31 -33.85
N GLY A 868 -20.40 23.46 -34.59
CA GLY A 868 -20.20 23.24 -36.03
C GLY A 868 -19.06 22.27 -36.39
N ASN A 869 -18.47 21.57 -35.42
CA ASN A 869 -17.45 20.57 -35.70
C ASN A 869 -18.08 19.23 -36.07
N VAL A 870 -17.50 18.52 -37.04
CA VAL A 870 -17.94 17.20 -37.48
C VAL A 870 -17.64 16.19 -36.36
N VAL A 871 -18.67 15.45 -35.95
CA VAL A 871 -18.57 14.36 -34.97
C VAL A 871 -18.73 12.98 -35.59
N PHE A 872 -19.38 12.89 -36.74
CA PHE A 872 -19.52 11.68 -37.53
C PHE A 872 -19.70 12.02 -39.02
N GLU A 873 -19.08 11.28 -39.90
CA GLU A 873 -19.23 11.39 -41.34
C GLU A 873 -19.15 10.01 -41.99
N THR A 874 -20.06 9.71 -42.91
CA THR A 874 -20.03 8.49 -43.73
C THR A 874 -20.52 8.74 -45.18
N LYS A 875 -19.98 7.95 -46.09
CA LYS A 875 -20.45 7.84 -47.51
C LYS A 875 -21.40 6.66 -47.70
N ASN A 876 -21.73 5.94 -46.63
CA ASN A 876 -22.69 4.83 -46.63
C ASN A 876 -23.77 5.03 -45.55
N PRO A 877 -24.60 6.10 -45.65
CA PRO A 877 -25.51 6.51 -44.58
C PRO A 877 -26.61 5.49 -44.21
N PHE A 878 -26.87 4.51 -45.08
CA PHE A 878 -27.87 3.46 -44.88
C PHE A 878 -27.27 2.15 -44.33
N GLY A 879 -25.94 2.06 -44.25
CA GLY A 879 -25.24 0.91 -43.70
C GLY A 879 -24.40 1.23 -42.48
N ASP A 880 -23.99 2.48 -42.34
CA ASP A 880 -23.19 2.94 -41.19
C ASP A 880 -24.07 3.72 -40.19
N TYR A 881 -23.68 3.74 -38.98
CA TYR A 881 -24.40 4.40 -37.90
C TYR A 881 -23.46 5.17 -36.98
N TRP A 882 -23.97 6.19 -36.30
CA TRP A 882 -23.24 6.85 -35.24
C TRP A 882 -23.65 6.29 -33.88
N ASP A 883 -22.69 5.79 -33.12
CA ASP A 883 -22.88 5.18 -31.76
C ASP A 883 -22.80 6.20 -30.60
N GLY A 884 -22.77 7.49 -30.90
CA GLY A 884 -22.66 8.54 -29.92
C GLY A 884 -21.23 8.72 -29.39
N THR A 885 -20.19 8.21 -30.06
CA THR A 885 -18.80 8.46 -29.69
C THR A 885 -18.11 9.44 -30.63
N LEU A 886 -17.08 10.15 -30.13
CA LEU A 886 -16.16 10.98 -30.91
C LEU A 886 -14.72 10.54 -30.58
N ALA A 887 -13.99 10.06 -31.58
CA ALA A 887 -12.63 9.51 -31.43
C ALA A 887 -12.54 8.43 -30.32
N GLY A 888 -13.56 7.55 -30.24
CA GLY A 888 -13.60 6.44 -29.28
C GLY A 888 -13.97 6.84 -27.84
N LYS A 889 -14.33 8.10 -27.59
CA LYS A 889 -14.82 8.57 -26.28
C LYS A 889 -16.30 8.94 -26.38
N PRO A 890 -17.11 8.75 -25.33
CA PRO A 890 -18.49 9.17 -25.29
C PRO A 890 -18.63 10.67 -25.62
N ALA A 891 -19.44 11.01 -26.62
CA ALA A 891 -19.81 12.38 -26.90
C ALA A 891 -20.80 12.90 -25.82
N GLN A 892 -20.81 14.19 -25.57
CA GLN A 892 -21.68 14.81 -24.57
C GLN A 892 -23.15 14.65 -24.94
N SER A 893 -24.03 14.43 -23.94
CA SER A 893 -25.48 14.51 -24.19
C SER A 893 -25.85 15.93 -24.64
N ASP A 894 -26.29 16.05 -25.89
CA ASP A 894 -26.61 17.34 -26.53
C ASP A 894 -27.46 17.07 -27.77
N THR A 895 -27.89 18.13 -28.42
CA THR A 895 -28.55 18.09 -29.71
C THR A 895 -27.56 18.40 -30.83
N TYR A 896 -27.38 17.45 -31.73
CA TYR A 896 -26.47 17.50 -32.87
C TYR A 896 -27.21 17.79 -34.14
N THR A 897 -26.63 18.52 -35.06
CA THR A 897 -27.19 18.78 -36.38
C THR A 897 -26.70 17.76 -37.37
N TYR A 898 -27.61 17.13 -38.14
CA TYR A 898 -27.23 16.27 -39.25
C TYR A 898 -27.54 16.91 -40.61
N ARG A 899 -26.72 16.54 -41.61
CA ARG A 899 -26.94 16.83 -43.03
C ARG A 899 -26.74 15.57 -43.86
N LEU A 900 -27.83 15.04 -44.42
CA LEU A 900 -27.81 13.92 -45.35
C LEU A 900 -27.97 14.45 -46.76
N VAL A 901 -27.01 14.18 -47.63
CA VAL A 901 -27.12 14.42 -49.08
C VAL A 901 -27.52 13.10 -49.72
N HIS A 902 -28.64 13.08 -50.43
CA HIS A 902 -29.24 11.95 -51.14
C HIS A 902 -29.71 12.39 -52.50
N GLU A 903 -29.91 11.48 -53.42
CA GLU A 903 -30.39 11.83 -54.77
C GLU A 903 -31.75 12.57 -54.78
N ASP A 904 -32.63 12.29 -53.82
CA ASP A 904 -33.91 12.97 -53.63
C ASP A 904 -33.78 14.38 -52.99
N GLY A 905 -32.58 14.83 -52.66
CA GLY A 905 -32.32 16.14 -52.09
C GLY A 905 -31.38 16.13 -50.87
N VAL A 906 -31.33 17.30 -50.24
CA VAL A 906 -30.55 17.48 -48.99
C VAL A 906 -31.51 17.54 -47.79
N PHE A 907 -31.37 16.58 -46.90
CA PHE A 907 -32.11 16.52 -45.64
C PHE A 907 -31.26 17.07 -44.51
N THR A 908 -31.77 18.05 -43.81
CA THR A 908 -31.10 18.61 -42.59
C THR A 908 -32.06 18.57 -41.41
N GLY A 909 -31.54 18.33 -40.25
CA GLY A 909 -32.33 18.28 -39.04
C GLY A 909 -31.46 18.10 -37.81
N TYR A 910 -32.10 17.77 -36.68
CA TYR A 910 -31.45 17.59 -35.41
C TYR A 910 -31.62 16.15 -34.92
N VAL A 911 -30.59 15.64 -34.24
CA VAL A 911 -30.66 14.39 -33.48
C VAL A 911 -30.17 14.66 -32.05
N THR A 912 -30.96 14.23 -31.09
CA THR A 912 -30.59 14.39 -29.68
C THR A 912 -29.95 13.12 -29.18
N LEU A 913 -28.71 13.22 -28.66
CA LEU A 913 -28.00 12.17 -27.93
C LEU A 913 -28.35 12.29 -26.44
N ILE A 914 -28.96 11.27 -25.88
CA ILE A 914 -29.37 11.20 -24.48
C ILE A 914 -28.60 10.04 -23.81
N ARG A 915 -27.94 10.30 -22.69
CA ARG A 915 -27.22 9.28 -21.90
C ARG A 915 -27.72 9.27 -20.46
#